data_f634553f9bf450103cb937892f143fa3
#
_entry.id   f634553f9bf450103cb937892f143fa3
#
_cell.length_a   1.000
_cell.length_b   1.000
_cell.length_c   1.000
_cell.angle_alpha   90.00
_cell.angle_beta   90.00
_cell.angle_gamma   90.00
#
_symmetry.space_group_name_H-M   'P 1'
#
loop_
_entity.id
_entity.type
_entity.pdbx_description
1 polymer ?
#
loop_
_entity_poly.entity_id
_entity_poly.type
_entity_poly.pdbx_seq_one_letter_code
_entity_poly.pdbx_strand_id
1 'polypeptide(L)'
;MRPHKPRRLFAALAILLGSCGETVEVSQAEPFPGPPKAAQDKGGDDGWAFSYRESPIRGEGKPRLDLRSLNEPIAGQSGFVGLSRDGNGFVLGSGAPARFWAINSEVFRQSPEAIDRNVRFLARVGVNMVRLHAQISPKGPGSKPTDVDEAEIDGIWRYVAAAKAQGIYTTISPYWANSVDSGKWKIEGYGSGELYGLLFFDEGLQAAYKGWTKALLTRKNPYTGVPLFNEPAVAILQVQNEDSLLFWTSDQMKPPAKAKLARKFTAWAVAKHGSVASALRAWEGGKLPGDAPTEGRLGMIDLYQLTQRQPGGLGRRVGDQLAFVAELQRAFYEGMAAYFKGELGCRQLINASNWRTADDVRLDDAERWSYSGNEVIAVNRYYNGGVHLGPNAGWRVDPGDKFSQKSALVDPRGMPFNLKQVVGHPMIVSESTWVAPLAFAAEGPFLASVYPSLTGVDAFFWFTDNLPEYDLNPFFPYAKVKGQEPLTKWTAMTPTILGGFPAASILFRGGYVKSGAPAVHEERSLASIWDREDPILAEGPAFDPNRDPGVAPNGGGSPRRSVSNGVDPLAFLVGPVEVRFDGNPSQTRVAAELPRLINRDKKIVRSITGEITLDYGKGLCLVDAPKAQGACGFLNQAGPIKLKDLAINSANPFASILVVSLDDEPLATNHRTLVQVTTAARPTGWATTDAEFTEASGKPKIRGFEITQTGKSPWRVADTQVGLALKNPNLTKATRLDPAGSPTEDVPVTKTKTGVTLTLPPETMYLILE
;
A
#
# COMPACT_ATOMS: atom_id res chain seq x y z
N MET A 1 29.18 -8.29 -27.75
CA MET A 1 29.45 -6.87 -28.09
C MET A 1 29.15 -6.06 -26.85
N ARG A 2 30.11 -5.31 -26.32
CA ARG A 2 29.98 -4.50 -25.09
C ARG A 2 29.35 -3.16 -25.45
N PRO A 3 28.39 -2.59 -24.66
CA PRO A 3 27.95 -1.22 -24.85
C PRO A 3 28.89 -0.23 -24.15
N HIS A 4 29.29 0.80 -24.88
CA HIS A 4 30.12 1.92 -24.41
C HIS A 4 29.31 2.83 -23.49
N LYS A 5 29.90 3.22 -22.35
CA LYS A 5 29.46 4.33 -21.49
C LYS A 5 29.95 5.67 -22.05
N PRO A 6 29.12 6.71 -22.14
CA PRO A 6 29.63 8.06 -22.36
C PRO A 6 30.02 8.73 -21.03
N ARG A 7 31.30 9.14 -20.95
CA ARG A 7 31.77 10.06 -19.92
C ARG A 7 31.30 11.47 -20.27
N ARG A 8 30.63 12.17 -19.38
CA ARG A 8 30.42 13.62 -19.46
C ARG A 8 31.21 14.31 -18.36
N LEU A 9 32.14 15.21 -18.81
CA LEU A 9 32.79 16.21 -18.00
C LEU A 9 31.75 17.26 -17.55
N PHE A 10 31.76 17.62 -16.27
CA PHE A 10 31.11 18.82 -15.77
C PHE A 10 32.17 19.78 -15.23
N ALA A 11 32.19 20.98 -15.81
CA ALA A 11 32.97 22.13 -15.31
C ALA A 11 32.19 22.77 -14.15
N ALA A 12 32.89 22.96 -13.03
CA ALA A 12 32.38 23.67 -11.88
C ALA A 12 32.44 25.18 -12.12
N LEU A 13 31.31 25.87 -11.95
CA LEU A 13 31.27 27.33 -11.83
C LEU A 13 30.84 27.68 -10.41
N ALA A 14 31.78 28.16 -9.60
CA ALA A 14 31.53 28.66 -8.26
C ALA A 14 31.07 30.13 -8.36
N ILE A 15 29.89 30.43 -7.86
CA ILE A 15 29.43 31.81 -7.60
C ILE A 15 29.28 31.99 -6.10
N LEU A 16 30.14 32.84 -5.54
CA LEU A 16 30.03 33.38 -4.19
C LEU A 16 28.88 34.41 -4.15
N LEU A 17 27.90 34.23 -3.31
CA LEU A 17 27.02 35.29 -2.84
C LEU A 17 26.89 35.20 -1.32
N GLY A 18 27.21 36.35 -0.70
CA GLY A 18 27.30 36.55 0.72
C GLY A 18 25.98 36.52 1.46
N SER A 19 26.13 36.19 2.70
CA SER A 19 25.10 35.93 3.72
C SER A 19 24.47 37.19 4.28
N CYS A 20 23.17 37.09 4.56
CA CYS A 20 22.53 37.62 5.76
C CYS A 20 21.23 36.84 5.92
N GLY A 21 21.11 36.04 6.94
CA GLY A 21 19.90 35.31 7.23
C GLY A 21 20.03 34.65 8.59
N GLU A 22 19.13 34.98 9.47
CA GLU A 22 18.98 34.40 10.80
C GLU A 22 18.89 32.88 10.70
N THR A 23 19.78 32.20 11.40
CA THR A 23 19.77 30.76 11.58
C THR A 23 18.67 30.40 12.57
N VAL A 24 17.51 29.99 12.10
CA VAL A 24 16.59 29.20 12.91
C VAL A 24 17.25 27.84 13.09
N GLU A 25 17.71 27.56 14.31
CA GLU A 25 18.18 26.23 14.69
C GLU A 25 17.01 25.22 14.48
N VAL A 26 17.10 24.48 13.39
CA VAL A 26 16.27 23.29 13.20
C VAL A 26 16.81 22.26 14.18
N SER A 27 16.10 22.05 15.28
CA SER A 27 16.33 20.94 16.20
C SER A 27 16.48 19.66 15.38
N GLN A 28 17.68 19.14 15.29
CA GLN A 28 17.92 17.81 14.73
C GLN A 28 17.15 16.83 15.61
N ALA A 29 16.15 16.18 15.05
CA ALA A 29 15.47 15.10 15.74
C ALA A 29 16.53 14.10 16.22
N GLU A 30 16.63 13.91 17.53
CA GLU A 30 17.56 12.94 18.08
C GLU A 30 17.40 11.59 17.37
N PRO A 31 18.51 10.92 17.03
CA PRO A 31 18.42 9.58 16.46
C PRO A 31 17.63 8.70 17.44
N PHE A 32 16.61 8.02 16.95
CA PHE A 32 15.88 7.03 17.73
C PHE A 32 16.89 6.10 18.43
N PRO A 33 16.69 5.71 19.69
CA PRO A 33 17.53 4.69 20.29
C PRO A 33 17.52 3.49 19.37
N GLY A 34 18.71 2.96 19.09
CA GLY A 34 18.85 1.79 18.26
C GLY A 34 17.89 0.70 18.74
N PRO A 35 17.36 -0.14 17.86
CA PRO A 35 16.47 -1.23 18.25
C PRO A 35 17.14 -2.00 19.39
N PRO A 36 16.34 -2.50 20.38
CA PRO A 36 16.85 -3.47 21.32
C PRO A 36 17.60 -4.52 20.51
N LYS A 37 18.81 -4.93 20.94
CA LYS A 37 19.74 -5.77 20.15
C LYS A 37 18.93 -6.70 19.27
N ALA A 38 18.98 -6.45 17.96
CA ALA A 38 18.13 -7.11 16.99
C ALA A 38 18.15 -8.60 17.32
N ALA A 39 16.96 -9.20 17.43
CA ALA A 39 16.89 -10.65 17.45
C ALA A 39 17.74 -11.08 16.26
N GLN A 40 18.87 -11.74 16.54
CA GLN A 40 19.81 -12.16 15.52
C GLN A 40 18.96 -12.89 14.48
N ASP A 41 19.05 -12.49 13.23
CA ASP A 41 18.43 -13.20 12.11
C ASP A 41 19.21 -14.53 11.94
N LYS A 42 19.15 -15.34 12.99
CA LYS A 42 19.81 -16.66 13.05
C LYS A 42 19.00 -17.59 12.20
N GLY A 43 19.71 -18.20 11.32
CA GLY A 43 19.31 -19.02 10.21
C GLY A 43 18.09 -19.92 10.40
N GLY A 44 17.44 -20.20 9.28
CA GLY A 44 16.17 -20.85 9.13
C GLY A 44 16.07 -22.35 9.50
N ASP A 45 16.82 -22.83 10.47
CA ASP A 45 16.74 -24.25 10.90
C ASP A 45 16.03 -24.42 12.25
N ASP A 46 15.86 -23.34 13.02
CA ASP A 46 15.13 -23.35 14.28
C ASP A 46 13.63 -23.15 14.05
N GLY A 47 12.79 -23.90 14.76
CA GLY A 47 11.33 -23.85 14.69
C GLY A 47 10.72 -25.01 13.89
N TRP A 48 9.39 -24.98 13.77
CA TRP A 48 8.62 -26.04 13.11
C TRP A 48 8.48 -25.81 11.61
N ALA A 49 8.36 -26.90 10.85
CA ALA A 49 8.19 -26.86 9.40
C ALA A 49 6.75 -26.48 9.05
N PHE A 50 6.58 -25.32 8.43
CA PHE A 50 5.27 -24.88 7.97
C PHE A 50 4.79 -25.73 6.79
N SER A 51 3.58 -26.27 6.90
CA SER A 51 2.90 -26.98 5.82
C SER A 51 1.44 -26.58 5.80
N TYR A 52 0.99 -26.15 4.64
CA TYR A 52 -0.43 -25.97 4.39
C TYR A 52 -0.92 -27.17 3.58
N ARG A 53 -1.90 -27.90 4.12
CA ARG A 53 -2.58 -28.97 3.40
C ARG A 53 -4.08 -28.72 3.49
N GLU A 54 -4.68 -28.45 2.37
CA GLU A 54 -6.15 -28.42 2.30
C GLU A 54 -6.69 -29.79 2.72
N SER A 55 -7.51 -29.83 3.78
CA SER A 55 -8.23 -31.05 4.10
C SER A 55 -9.12 -31.41 2.91
N PRO A 56 -9.12 -32.66 2.45
CA PRO A 56 -10.02 -33.09 1.40
C PRO A 56 -11.45 -32.82 1.82
N ILE A 57 -12.27 -32.32 0.89
CA ILE A 57 -13.67 -31.92 1.11
C ILE A 57 -14.54 -33.10 1.56
N ARG A 58 -14.04 -34.33 1.55
CA ARG A 58 -14.71 -35.58 1.91
C ARG A 58 -13.98 -36.26 3.06
N GLY A 59 -14.58 -36.21 4.24
CA GLY A 59 -14.13 -37.00 5.39
C GLY A 59 -14.00 -36.18 6.67
N GLU A 60 -14.08 -36.82 7.78
CA GLU A 60 -14.05 -36.35 9.16
C GLU A 60 -13.11 -35.16 9.37
N GLY A 61 -13.71 -33.99 9.73
CA GLY A 61 -12.96 -32.80 10.09
C GLY A 61 -13.13 -31.61 9.13
N LYS A 62 -14.35 -31.04 9.08
CA LYS A 62 -14.55 -29.72 8.50
C LYS A 62 -13.59 -28.74 9.21
N PRO A 63 -12.87 -27.87 8.47
CA PRO A 63 -12.06 -26.84 9.09
C PRO A 63 -12.89 -26.07 10.11
N ARG A 64 -12.36 -25.87 11.31
CA ARG A 64 -13.02 -25.09 12.35
C ARG A 64 -12.77 -23.59 12.16
N LEU A 65 -11.72 -23.23 11.42
CA LEU A 65 -11.42 -21.87 11.00
C LEU A 65 -11.57 -21.80 9.48
N ASP A 66 -12.72 -21.32 9.05
CA ASP A 66 -13.08 -21.09 7.66
C ASP A 66 -13.94 -19.83 7.58
N LEU A 67 -13.36 -18.76 7.04
CA LEU A 67 -13.97 -17.44 7.06
C LEU A 67 -14.83 -17.13 5.82
N ARG A 68 -15.09 -18.13 4.97
CA ARG A 68 -15.96 -17.94 3.79
C ARG A 68 -17.36 -17.48 4.14
N SER A 69 -17.86 -17.86 5.32
CA SER A 69 -19.16 -17.42 5.82
C SER A 69 -19.26 -15.92 6.12
N LEU A 70 -18.12 -15.21 6.20
CA LEU A 70 -18.09 -13.75 6.32
C LEU A 70 -18.33 -13.05 4.98
N ASN A 71 -18.22 -13.75 3.86
CA ASN A 71 -18.51 -13.24 2.53
C ASN A 71 -19.99 -13.45 2.19
N GLU A 72 -20.52 -12.64 1.25
CA GLU A 72 -21.77 -13.02 0.58
C GLU A 72 -21.57 -14.40 -0.09
N PRO A 73 -22.57 -15.27 -0.12
CA PRO A 73 -22.49 -16.54 -0.85
C PRO A 73 -22.04 -16.38 -2.31
N ILE A 74 -22.44 -15.30 -2.95
CA ILE A 74 -22.05 -14.90 -4.31
C ILE A 74 -21.78 -13.40 -4.25
N ALA A 75 -20.58 -12.96 -4.64
CA ALA A 75 -20.27 -11.53 -4.63
C ALA A 75 -21.23 -10.75 -5.54
N GLY A 76 -21.74 -9.65 -5.02
CA GLY A 76 -22.68 -8.80 -5.74
C GLY A 76 -24.11 -9.35 -5.82
N GLN A 77 -24.47 -10.41 -5.07
CA GLN A 77 -25.85 -10.90 -5.03
C GLN A 77 -26.83 -9.85 -4.52
N SER A 78 -26.39 -8.97 -3.64
CA SER A 78 -27.20 -7.85 -3.14
C SER A 78 -27.19 -6.62 -4.06
N GLY A 79 -26.38 -6.61 -5.11
CA GLY A 79 -26.21 -5.50 -6.04
C GLY A 79 -24.79 -4.95 -6.07
N PHE A 80 -24.62 -3.78 -6.70
CA PHE A 80 -23.32 -3.12 -6.80
C PHE A 80 -22.87 -2.53 -5.47
N VAL A 81 -21.56 -2.54 -5.24
CA VAL A 81 -20.95 -1.76 -4.15
C VAL A 81 -21.16 -0.28 -4.42
N GLY A 82 -21.56 0.45 -3.39
CA GLY A 82 -21.81 1.88 -3.42
C GLY A 82 -21.01 2.64 -2.37
N LEU A 83 -21.21 3.95 -2.32
CA LEU A 83 -20.66 4.82 -1.28
C LEU A 83 -21.62 4.90 -0.09
N SER A 84 -21.06 5.05 1.11
CA SER A 84 -21.82 5.43 2.31
C SER A 84 -22.50 6.79 2.12
N ARG A 85 -23.46 7.10 2.98
CA ARG A 85 -24.24 8.37 2.87
C ARG A 85 -23.37 9.62 2.95
N ASP A 86 -22.29 9.59 3.71
CA ASP A 86 -21.32 10.69 3.86
C ASP A 86 -20.21 10.64 2.81
N GLY A 87 -20.20 9.63 1.95
CA GLY A 87 -19.20 9.40 0.91
C GLY A 87 -17.87 8.82 1.41
N ASN A 88 -17.66 8.70 2.72
CA ASN A 88 -16.34 8.36 3.29
C ASN A 88 -16.05 6.85 3.36
N GLY A 89 -16.98 5.99 2.95
CA GLY A 89 -16.80 4.54 3.04
C GLY A 89 -17.62 3.79 2.01
N PHE A 90 -17.51 2.46 2.01
CA PHE A 90 -18.25 1.58 1.12
C PHE A 90 -19.50 1.00 1.79
N VAL A 91 -20.51 0.72 0.96
CA VAL A 91 -21.67 -0.13 1.31
C VAL A 91 -21.86 -1.21 0.26
N LEU A 92 -22.31 -2.39 0.67
CA LEU A 92 -22.77 -3.43 -0.25
C LEU A 92 -24.10 -3.00 -0.91
N GLY A 93 -24.52 -3.72 -1.94
CA GLY A 93 -25.80 -3.48 -2.59
C GLY A 93 -27.02 -3.56 -1.65
N SER A 94 -26.88 -4.24 -0.52
CA SER A 94 -27.86 -4.27 0.57
C SER A 94 -27.92 -3.00 1.42
N GLY A 95 -26.95 -2.08 1.26
CA GLY A 95 -26.75 -0.91 2.12
C GLY A 95 -25.92 -1.18 3.38
N ALA A 96 -25.49 -2.40 3.63
CA ALA A 96 -24.64 -2.73 4.76
C ALA A 96 -23.23 -2.12 4.58
N PRO A 97 -22.63 -1.49 5.63
CA PRO A 97 -21.26 -1.02 5.57
C PRO A 97 -20.29 -2.15 5.21
N ALA A 98 -19.28 -1.83 4.40
CA ALA A 98 -18.30 -2.79 3.94
C ALA A 98 -16.88 -2.27 4.10
N ARG A 99 -15.96 -3.15 4.54
CA ARG A 99 -14.51 -2.98 4.48
C ARG A 99 -13.88 -4.17 3.78
N PHE A 100 -12.80 -3.94 3.04
CA PHE A 100 -12.21 -4.97 2.22
C PHE A 100 -10.81 -5.33 2.69
N TRP A 101 -10.66 -6.53 3.26
CA TRP A 101 -9.37 -7.18 3.47
C TRP A 101 -8.99 -7.84 2.16
N ALA A 102 -8.08 -7.22 1.44
CA ALA A 102 -7.91 -7.48 0.03
C ALA A 102 -6.48 -7.94 -0.32
N ILE A 103 -6.32 -8.49 -1.52
CA ILE A 103 -5.02 -8.88 -2.05
C ILE A 103 -4.95 -8.58 -3.55
N ASN A 104 -3.72 -8.34 -4.04
CA ASN A 104 -3.45 -8.29 -5.47
C ASN A 104 -3.17 -9.69 -5.99
N SER A 105 -3.73 -10.02 -7.16
CA SER A 105 -3.52 -11.28 -7.84
C SER A 105 -3.23 -11.07 -9.32
N GLU A 106 -2.46 -11.99 -9.90
CA GLU A 106 -2.15 -12.00 -11.31
C GLU A 106 -3.00 -13.03 -12.04
N VAL A 107 -3.55 -12.67 -13.18
CA VAL A 107 -4.34 -13.58 -14.03
C VAL A 107 -3.49 -14.30 -15.08
N PHE A 108 -2.25 -13.88 -15.22
CA PHE A 108 -1.37 -14.28 -16.29
C PHE A 108 -0.96 -15.76 -16.19
N ARG A 109 -1.29 -16.53 -17.23
CA ARG A 109 -0.91 -17.94 -17.40
C ARG A 109 -1.39 -18.91 -16.31
N GLN A 110 -2.48 -18.61 -15.63
CA GLN A 110 -3.04 -19.49 -14.63
C GLN A 110 -4.03 -20.49 -15.24
N SER A 111 -4.00 -21.74 -14.78
CA SER A 111 -5.03 -22.71 -15.16
C SER A 111 -6.35 -22.40 -14.42
N PRO A 112 -7.51 -22.81 -14.97
CA PRO A 112 -8.79 -22.65 -14.29
C PRO A 112 -8.80 -23.23 -12.88
N GLU A 113 -8.22 -24.43 -12.73
CA GLU A 113 -8.15 -25.15 -11.44
C GLU A 113 -7.26 -24.43 -10.43
N ALA A 114 -6.18 -23.78 -10.90
CA ALA A 114 -5.30 -22.96 -10.06
C ALA A 114 -6.04 -21.72 -9.54
N ILE A 115 -6.78 -21.04 -10.42
CA ILE A 115 -7.62 -19.89 -10.04
C ILE A 115 -8.68 -20.33 -9.01
N ASP A 116 -9.39 -21.44 -9.26
CA ASP A 116 -10.41 -21.94 -8.34
C ASP A 116 -9.85 -22.32 -6.97
N ARG A 117 -8.66 -22.93 -6.92
CA ARG A 117 -7.99 -23.23 -5.66
C ARG A 117 -7.59 -21.95 -4.94
N ASN A 118 -6.99 -21.01 -5.64
CA ASN A 118 -6.55 -19.74 -5.09
C ASN A 118 -7.70 -18.96 -4.46
N VAL A 119 -8.80 -18.72 -5.20
CA VAL A 119 -9.91 -17.92 -4.67
C VAL A 119 -10.63 -18.59 -3.49
N ARG A 120 -10.75 -19.94 -3.49
CA ARG A 120 -11.28 -20.66 -2.33
C ARG A 120 -10.42 -20.49 -1.09
N PHE A 121 -9.12 -20.57 -1.28
CA PHE A 121 -8.16 -20.35 -0.20
C PHE A 121 -8.24 -18.91 0.33
N LEU A 122 -8.20 -17.91 -0.55
CA LEU A 122 -8.28 -16.50 -0.17
C LEU A 122 -9.55 -16.21 0.64
N ALA A 123 -10.70 -16.76 0.21
CA ALA A 123 -11.96 -16.64 0.98
C ALA A 123 -11.87 -17.27 2.36
N ARG A 124 -11.21 -18.44 2.50
CA ARG A 124 -11.05 -19.15 3.79
C ARG A 124 -10.24 -18.36 4.80
N VAL A 125 -9.24 -17.59 4.37
CA VAL A 125 -8.41 -16.75 5.24
C VAL A 125 -8.95 -15.34 5.43
N GLY A 126 -10.17 -15.06 4.92
CA GLY A 126 -10.92 -13.83 5.18
C GLY A 126 -10.79 -12.74 4.12
N VAL A 127 -10.15 -13.03 2.97
CA VAL A 127 -10.13 -12.10 1.84
C VAL A 127 -11.55 -11.97 1.25
N ASN A 128 -11.99 -10.74 1.03
CA ASN A 128 -13.27 -10.42 0.40
C ASN A 128 -13.18 -9.48 -0.82
N MET A 129 -11.97 -9.10 -1.22
CA MET A 129 -11.74 -8.41 -2.49
C MET A 129 -10.37 -8.78 -3.07
N VAL A 130 -10.29 -8.91 -4.39
CA VAL A 130 -9.03 -9.11 -5.13
C VAL A 130 -8.88 -8.01 -6.16
N ARG A 131 -7.69 -7.43 -6.24
CA ARG A 131 -7.33 -6.52 -7.32
C ARG A 131 -6.60 -7.28 -8.42
N LEU A 132 -7.18 -7.25 -9.62
CA LEU A 132 -6.62 -7.84 -10.82
C LEU A 132 -5.85 -6.75 -11.56
N HIS A 133 -4.53 -6.79 -11.44
CA HIS A 133 -3.64 -5.89 -12.16
C HIS A 133 -3.13 -6.60 -13.40
N ALA A 134 -3.78 -6.36 -14.55
CA ALA A 134 -3.50 -7.06 -15.79
C ALA A 134 -3.49 -6.10 -16.98
N GLN A 135 -2.39 -6.06 -17.71
CA GLN A 135 -2.24 -5.17 -18.87
C GLN A 135 -2.91 -5.75 -20.10
N ILE A 136 -4.06 -5.21 -20.49
CA ILE A 136 -4.86 -5.64 -21.63
C ILE A 136 -4.45 -4.99 -22.97
N SER A 137 -3.53 -4.03 -22.95
CA SER A 137 -2.93 -3.48 -24.18
C SER A 137 -2.15 -4.56 -24.93
N PRO A 138 -2.10 -4.49 -26.26
CA PRO A 138 -1.43 -5.51 -27.06
C PRO A 138 0.08 -5.54 -26.79
N LYS A 139 0.66 -6.74 -26.68
CA LYS A 139 2.07 -6.95 -26.29
C LYS A 139 2.95 -7.46 -27.43
N GLY A 140 2.37 -7.94 -28.53
CA GLY A 140 3.11 -8.59 -29.61
C GLY A 140 3.82 -7.61 -30.54
N PRO A 141 5.03 -7.94 -31.05
CA PRO A 141 5.66 -7.17 -32.11
C PRO A 141 4.77 -7.19 -33.35
N GLY A 142 4.33 -6.02 -33.78
CA GLY A 142 3.42 -5.91 -34.93
C GLY A 142 1.97 -5.64 -34.59
N SER A 143 1.62 -5.60 -33.32
CA SER A 143 0.28 -5.23 -32.85
C SER A 143 -0.09 -3.81 -33.28
N LYS A 144 -1.40 -3.59 -33.49
CA LYS A 144 -1.99 -2.27 -33.72
C LYS A 144 -2.53 -1.71 -32.39
N PRO A 145 -2.65 -0.38 -32.25
CA PRO A 145 -3.29 0.22 -31.06
C PRO A 145 -4.72 -0.26 -30.82
N THR A 146 -5.41 -0.74 -31.89
CA THR A 146 -6.77 -1.27 -31.80
C THR A 146 -6.86 -2.72 -31.33
N ASP A 147 -5.74 -3.44 -31.31
CA ASP A 147 -5.71 -4.82 -30.84
C ASP A 147 -5.76 -4.86 -29.30
N VAL A 148 -6.08 -6.02 -28.75
CA VAL A 148 -6.10 -6.26 -27.29
C VAL A 148 -5.33 -7.55 -26.98
N ASP A 149 -4.89 -7.72 -25.74
CA ASP A 149 -4.40 -9.00 -25.26
C ASP A 149 -5.60 -9.88 -24.85
N GLU A 150 -6.01 -10.75 -25.78
CA GLU A 150 -7.18 -11.63 -25.59
C GLU A 150 -6.97 -12.62 -24.45
N ALA A 151 -5.74 -13.06 -24.22
CA ALA A 151 -5.43 -13.99 -23.13
C ALA A 151 -5.58 -13.32 -21.76
N GLU A 152 -5.15 -12.06 -21.63
CA GLU A 152 -5.35 -11.29 -20.41
C GLU A 152 -6.83 -10.99 -20.15
N ILE A 153 -7.58 -10.64 -21.20
CA ILE A 153 -9.03 -10.41 -21.09
C ILE A 153 -9.74 -11.69 -20.62
N ASP A 154 -9.44 -12.84 -21.23
CA ASP A 154 -10.01 -14.13 -20.81
C ASP A 154 -9.61 -14.47 -19.37
N GLY A 155 -8.35 -14.25 -18.98
CA GLY A 155 -7.88 -14.44 -17.62
C GLY A 155 -8.65 -13.60 -16.59
N ILE A 156 -8.89 -12.32 -16.89
CA ILE A 156 -9.70 -11.43 -16.03
C ILE A 156 -11.13 -11.96 -15.92
N TRP A 157 -11.77 -12.30 -17.02
CA TRP A 157 -13.15 -12.82 -17.02
C TRP A 157 -13.28 -14.09 -16.19
N ARG A 158 -12.34 -15.01 -16.34
CA ARG A 158 -12.29 -16.28 -15.59
C ARG A 158 -12.10 -16.05 -14.10
N TYR A 159 -11.16 -15.17 -13.75
CA TYR A 159 -10.88 -14.84 -12.36
C TYR A 159 -12.08 -14.16 -11.68
N VAL A 160 -12.74 -13.21 -12.35
CA VAL A 160 -13.97 -12.57 -11.85
C VAL A 160 -15.06 -13.61 -11.57
N ALA A 161 -15.25 -14.58 -12.46
CA ALA A 161 -16.24 -15.63 -12.25
C ALA A 161 -15.92 -16.52 -11.05
N ALA A 162 -14.66 -16.94 -10.91
CA ALA A 162 -14.21 -17.77 -9.80
C ALA A 162 -14.30 -17.02 -8.45
N ALA A 163 -13.84 -15.77 -8.39
CA ALA A 163 -13.91 -14.91 -7.21
C ALA A 163 -15.38 -14.66 -6.78
N LYS A 164 -16.24 -14.33 -7.73
CA LYS A 164 -17.68 -14.15 -7.52
C LYS A 164 -18.31 -15.37 -6.83
N ALA A 165 -17.97 -16.59 -7.27
CA ALA A 165 -18.50 -17.83 -6.69
C ALA A 165 -18.05 -18.08 -5.24
N GLN A 166 -17.03 -17.36 -4.73
CA GLN A 166 -16.57 -17.42 -3.35
C GLN A 166 -16.94 -16.15 -2.54
N GLY A 167 -17.82 -15.31 -3.08
CA GLY A 167 -18.21 -14.06 -2.43
C GLY A 167 -17.11 -13.01 -2.37
N ILE A 168 -16.09 -13.12 -3.22
CA ILE A 168 -14.98 -12.18 -3.33
C ILE A 168 -15.29 -11.18 -4.42
N TYR A 169 -15.28 -9.90 -4.09
CA TYR A 169 -15.37 -8.80 -5.04
C TYR A 169 -14.06 -8.59 -5.80
N THR A 170 -14.12 -7.89 -6.92
CA THR A 170 -12.92 -7.58 -7.70
C THR A 170 -12.77 -6.08 -7.95
N THR A 171 -11.52 -5.63 -7.93
CA THR A 171 -11.07 -4.35 -8.49
C THR A 171 -10.29 -4.67 -9.76
N ILE A 172 -10.58 -3.99 -10.87
CA ILE A 172 -9.89 -4.21 -12.14
C ILE A 172 -9.00 -3.02 -12.45
N SER A 173 -7.68 -3.29 -12.63
CA SER A 173 -6.65 -2.35 -13.04
C SER A 173 -6.08 -2.78 -14.41
N PRO A 174 -6.65 -2.31 -15.54
CA PRO A 174 -6.40 -2.89 -16.86
C PRO A 174 -5.20 -2.28 -17.57
N TYR A 175 -4.55 -1.27 -17.02
CA TYR A 175 -3.48 -0.54 -17.67
C TYR A 175 -2.37 -0.12 -16.75
N TRP A 176 -1.16 -0.31 -17.22
CA TRP A 176 0.07 0.23 -16.66
C TRP A 176 0.91 0.83 -17.79
N ALA A 177 1.58 1.97 -17.58
CA ALA A 177 2.43 2.66 -18.56
C ALA A 177 3.76 1.92 -18.79
N ASN A 178 3.70 0.60 -18.91
CA ASN A 178 4.86 -0.26 -19.09
C ASN A 178 5.33 -0.29 -20.56
N SER A 179 6.40 -1.04 -20.80
CA SER A 179 7.00 -1.19 -22.12
C SER A 179 6.04 -1.85 -23.11
N VAL A 180 5.73 -1.14 -24.17
CA VAL A 180 5.00 -1.65 -25.33
C VAL A 180 5.86 -1.47 -26.58
N ASP A 181 5.68 -2.30 -27.57
CA ASP A 181 6.20 -2.03 -28.90
C ASP A 181 5.29 -0.99 -29.58
N SER A 182 5.55 0.28 -29.27
CA SER A 182 4.78 1.41 -29.78
C SER A 182 5.20 1.87 -31.17
N GLY A 183 6.23 1.25 -31.76
CA GLY A 183 6.75 1.65 -33.08
C GLY A 183 5.71 1.60 -34.19
N LYS A 184 4.74 0.69 -34.07
CA LYS A 184 3.61 0.57 -35.03
C LYS A 184 2.40 1.44 -34.68
N TRP A 185 2.36 1.98 -33.46
CA TRP A 185 1.25 2.82 -33.01
C TRP A 185 1.40 4.28 -33.43
N LYS A 186 2.53 4.64 -34.08
CA LYS A 186 2.83 5.98 -34.57
C LYS A 186 2.77 7.05 -33.46
N ILE A 187 3.13 6.68 -32.22
CA ILE A 187 3.30 7.66 -31.16
C ILE A 187 4.63 8.37 -31.42
N GLU A 188 4.56 9.67 -31.65
CA GLU A 188 5.71 10.48 -32.02
C GLU A 188 6.87 10.34 -31.03
N GLY A 189 8.03 9.93 -31.51
CA GLY A 189 9.23 9.74 -30.71
C GLY A 189 9.34 8.40 -29.98
N TYR A 190 8.34 7.50 -30.07
CA TYR A 190 8.32 6.21 -29.40
C TYR A 190 8.31 5.06 -30.40
N GLY A 191 9.42 4.31 -30.47
CA GLY A 191 9.50 3.04 -31.21
C GLY A 191 9.19 1.86 -30.32
N SER A 192 9.70 1.91 -29.08
CA SER A 192 9.47 0.93 -28.03
C SER A 192 9.80 1.59 -26.69
N GLY A 193 9.33 1.03 -25.59
CA GLY A 193 9.64 1.47 -24.25
C GLY A 193 8.41 1.90 -23.47
N GLU A 194 8.65 2.48 -22.32
CA GLU A 194 7.62 2.87 -21.36
C GLU A 194 6.93 4.16 -21.80
N LEU A 195 5.60 4.20 -21.64
CA LEU A 195 4.74 5.31 -22.08
C LEU A 195 4.32 6.23 -20.92
N TYR A 196 5.17 6.37 -19.89
CA TYR A 196 4.88 7.19 -18.72
C TYR A 196 4.46 8.62 -19.08
N GLY A 197 3.38 9.09 -18.47
CA GLY A 197 2.82 10.42 -18.63
C GLY A 197 2.01 10.64 -19.92
N LEU A 198 2.12 9.75 -20.93
CA LEU A 198 1.51 10.00 -22.23
C LEU A 198 -0.01 9.89 -22.22
N LEU A 199 -0.55 8.95 -21.45
CA LEU A 199 -1.99 8.69 -21.42
C LEU A 199 -2.79 9.93 -20.99
N PHE A 200 -2.21 10.82 -20.22
CA PHE A 200 -2.88 12.06 -19.79
C PHE A 200 -3.19 13.03 -20.92
N PHE A 201 -2.44 13.00 -22.04
CA PHE A 201 -2.55 14.03 -23.07
C PHE A 201 -2.37 13.55 -24.51
N ASP A 202 -2.05 12.28 -24.75
CA ASP A 202 -1.96 11.73 -26.10
C ASP A 202 -3.30 11.18 -26.54
N GLU A 203 -3.96 11.87 -27.46
CA GLU A 203 -5.31 11.54 -27.94
C GLU A 203 -5.37 10.17 -28.63
N GLY A 204 -4.28 9.78 -29.33
CA GLY A 204 -4.18 8.49 -30.00
C GLY A 204 -4.12 7.35 -28.97
N LEU A 205 -3.32 7.51 -27.91
CA LEU A 205 -3.23 6.54 -26.82
C LEU A 205 -4.53 6.48 -26.02
N GLN A 206 -5.20 7.62 -25.78
CA GLN A 206 -6.50 7.65 -25.13
C GLN A 206 -7.58 6.92 -25.94
N ALA A 207 -7.58 7.09 -27.27
CA ALA A 207 -8.49 6.38 -28.15
C ALA A 207 -8.25 4.85 -28.13
N ALA A 208 -6.97 4.44 -28.11
CA ALA A 208 -6.59 3.05 -27.97
C ALA A 208 -7.05 2.48 -26.63
N TYR A 209 -6.78 3.18 -25.53
CA TYR A 209 -7.21 2.81 -24.18
C TYR A 209 -8.73 2.63 -24.07
N LYS A 210 -9.50 3.54 -24.64
CA LYS A 210 -10.97 3.43 -24.74
C LYS A 210 -11.39 2.16 -25.50
N GLY A 211 -10.71 1.84 -26.57
CA GLY A 211 -10.95 0.61 -27.33
C GLY A 211 -10.68 -0.66 -26.52
N TRP A 212 -9.55 -0.71 -25.80
CA TRP A 212 -9.17 -1.85 -24.97
C TRP A 212 -10.17 -2.08 -23.83
N THR A 213 -10.49 -1.01 -23.09
CA THR A 213 -11.44 -1.10 -21.98
C THR A 213 -12.85 -1.42 -22.44
N LYS A 214 -13.28 -0.91 -23.61
CA LYS A 214 -14.54 -1.33 -24.22
C LYS A 214 -14.56 -2.83 -24.50
N ALA A 215 -13.50 -3.38 -25.09
CA ALA A 215 -13.40 -4.82 -25.38
C ALA A 215 -13.52 -5.66 -24.10
N LEU A 216 -12.82 -5.28 -23.03
CA LEU A 216 -12.88 -5.95 -21.73
C LEU A 216 -14.28 -5.88 -21.10
N LEU A 217 -14.86 -4.68 -21.07
CA LEU A 217 -16.03 -4.38 -20.24
C LEU A 217 -17.36 -4.73 -20.91
N THR A 218 -17.47 -4.62 -22.25
CA THR A 218 -18.76 -4.74 -22.94
C THR A 218 -19.00 -6.09 -23.63
N ARG A 219 -17.95 -6.86 -23.90
CA ARG A 219 -18.11 -8.23 -24.40
C ARG A 219 -18.68 -9.12 -23.30
N LYS A 220 -19.49 -10.08 -23.70
CA LYS A 220 -20.09 -11.05 -22.76
C LYS A 220 -18.99 -11.94 -22.17
N ASN A 221 -18.83 -11.91 -20.84
CA ASN A 221 -17.99 -12.84 -20.12
C ASN A 221 -18.54 -14.27 -20.28
N PRO A 222 -17.82 -15.22 -20.90
CA PRO A 222 -18.33 -16.56 -21.16
C PRO A 222 -18.57 -17.38 -19.91
N TYR A 223 -17.94 -17.03 -18.78
CA TYR A 223 -18.01 -17.79 -17.52
C TYR A 223 -19.17 -17.35 -16.62
N THR A 224 -19.56 -16.07 -16.64
CA THR A 224 -20.70 -15.54 -15.88
C THR A 224 -21.95 -15.31 -16.73
N GLY A 225 -21.78 -15.24 -18.03
CA GLY A 225 -22.84 -14.86 -18.96
C GLY A 225 -23.20 -13.37 -18.97
N VAL A 226 -22.48 -12.53 -18.20
CA VAL A 226 -22.75 -11.11 -18.02
C VAL A 226 -21.52 -10.30 -18.44
N PRO A 227 -21.66 -9.22 -19.25
CA PRO A 227 -20.56 -8.29 -19.48
C PRO A 227 -20.10 -7.62 -18.18
N LEU A 228 -18.79 -7.31 -18.08
CA LEU A 228 -18.25 -6.77 -16.82
C LEU A 228 -18.85 -5.40 -16.43
N PHE A 229 -19.26 -4.57 -17.40
CA PHE A 229 -19.91 -3.29 -17.06
C PHE A 229 -21.20 -3.47 -16.24
N ASN A 230 -21.84 -4.63 -16.33
CA ASN A 230 -23.06 -4.96 -15.59
C ASN A 230 -22.86 -6.10 -14.59
N GLU A 231 -21.62 -6.40 -14.19
CA GLU A 231 -21.28 -7.45 -13.23
C GLU A 231 -21.11 -6.85 -11.80
N PRO A 232 -22.05 -7.09 -10.88
CA PRO A 232 -21.96 -6.50 -9.54
C PRO A 232 -20.79 -7.01 -8.70
N ALA A 233 -20.21 -8.17 -9.04
CA ALA A 233 -19.01 -8.68 -8.38
C ALA A 233 -17.75 -7.84 -8.69
N VAL A 234 -17.78 -7.01 -9.74
CA VAL A 234 -16.77 -5.99 -10.00
C VAL A 234 -17.15 -4.74 -9.23
N ALA A 235 -16.42 -4.41 -8.17
CA ALA A 235 -16.72 -3.28 -7.30
C ALA A 235 -16.10 -1.96 -7.81
N ILE A 236 -14.83 -2.03 -8.26
CA ILE A 236 -14.05 -0.85 -8.61
C ILE A 236 -13.35 -1.06 -9.97
N LEU A 237 -13.39 -0.02 -10.81
CA LEU A 237 -12.56 0.09 -12.00
C LEU A 237 -11.48 1.16 -11.74
N GLN A 238 -10.22 0.77 -11.82
CA GLN A 238 -9.08 1.68 -11.73
C GLN A 238 -8.68 2.14 -13.13
N VAL A 239 -8.60 3.46 -13.34
CA VAL A 239 -8.27 4.01 -14.66
C VAL A 239 -6.83 3.73 -15.04
N GLN A 240 -5.89 4.00 -14.14
CA GLN A 240 -4.45 3.86 -14.41
C GLN A 240 -3.69 3.41 -13.17
N ASN A 241 -2.67 2.58 -13.34
CA ASN A 241 -1.75 2.19 -12.28
C ASN A 241 -0.47 3.00 -12.36
N GLU A 242 -0.02 3.53 -11.21
CA GLU A 242 1.33 4.04 -10.93
C GLU A 242 1.92 4.96 -12.01
N ASP A 243 1.17 5.95 -12.45
CA ASP A 243 1.66 6.99 -13.35
C ASP A 243 1.18 8.36 -12.91
N SER A 244 2.04 9.37 -13.04
CA SER A 244 1.75 10.76 -12.69
C SER A 244 2.70 11.71 -13.43
N LEU A 245 2.18 12.83 -13.88
CA LEU A 245 3.00 13.95 -14.39
C LEU A 245 3.75 14.68 -13.26
N LEU A 246 3.43 14.40 -11.99
CA LEU A 246 4.09 14.94 -10.79
C LEU A 246 5.12 13.97 -10.18
N PHE A 247 5.46 12.88 -10.87
CA PHE A 247 6.48 11.93 -10.45
C PHE A 247 7.65 11.84 -11.43
N TRP A 248 8.79 11.39 -10.95
CA TRP A 248 10.06 11.33 -11.68
C TRP A 248 10.02 10.60 -13.03
N THR A 249 9.06 9.69 -13.21
CA THR A 249 8.85 9.01 -14.50
C THR A 249 8.47 9.97 -15.62
N SER A 250 7.85 11.11 -15.30
CA SER A 250 7.50 12.14 -16.28
C SER A 250 8.75 12.78 -16.94
N ASP A 251 9.87 12.83 -16.22
CA ASP A 251 11.13 13.33 -16.79
C ASP A 251 11.72 12.40 -17.86
N GLN A 252 11.30 11.14 -17.90
CA GLN A 252 11.71 10.17 -18.89
C GLN A 252 10.98 10.33 -20.24
N MET A 253 9.95 11.17 -20.30
CA MET A 253 9.26 11.48 -21.56
C MET A 253 10.24 11.99 -22.62
N LYS A 254 10.08 11.48 -23.83
CA LYS A 254 10.92 11.88 -24.97
C LYS A 254 10.62 13.32 -25.45
N PRO A 255 11.57 14.01 -26.08
CA PRO A 255 11.40 15.41 -26.48
C PRO A 255 10.13 15.74 -27.25
N PRO A 256 9.66 14.92 -28.24
CA PRO A 256 8.38 15.21 -28.93
C PRO A 256 7.17 15.25 -27.99
N ALA A 257 7.08 14.31 -27.03
CA ALA A 257 6.00 14.29 -26.03
C ALA A 257 6.08 15.50 -25.10
N LYS A 258 7.30 15.86 -24.63
CA LYS A 258 7.50 17.09 -23.83
C LYS A 258 7.08 18.33 -24.60
N ALA A 259 7.40 18.42 -25.89
CA ALA A 259 6.97 19.52 -26.75
C ALA A 259 5.43 19.56 -26.93
N LYS A 260 4.77 18.42 -27.04
CA LYS A 260 3.29 18.33 -27.09
C LYS A 260 2.68 18.85 -25.79
N LEU A 261 3.21 18.42 -24.64
CA LEU A 261 2.76 18.85 -23.32
C LEU A 261 2.99 20.38 -23.13
N ALA A 262 4.12 20.92 -23.58
CA ALA A 262 4.42 22.35 -23.51
C ALA A 262 3.47 23.18 -24.39
N ARG A 263 3.03 22.68 -25.54
CA ARG A 263 1.97 23.33 -26.35
C ARG A 263 0.64 23.39 -25.60
N LYS A 264 0.25 22.31 -24.91
CA LYS A 264 -0.96 22.30 -24.06
C LYS A 264 -0.85 23.30 -22.89
N PHE A 265 0.33 23.35 -22.23
CA PHE A 265 0.61 24.35 -21.20
C PHE A 265 0.49 25.77 -21.74
N THR A 266 1.04 26.04 -22.94
CA THR A 266 0.95 27.34 -23.58
C THR A 266 -0.50 27.73 -23.83
N ALA A 267 -1.32 26.81 -24.36
CA ALA A 267 -2.75 27.06 -24.59
C ALA A 267 -3.51 27.36 -23.29
N TRP A 268 -3.21 26.60 -22.23
CA TRP A 268 -3.78 26.82 -20.89
C TRP A 268 -3.37 28.21 -20.33
N ALA A 269 -2.08 28.55 -20.43
CA ALA A 269 -1.59 29.85 -19.96
C ALA A 269 -2.20 31.03 -20.74
N VAL A 270 -2.43 30.87 -22.05
CA VAL A 270 -3.13 31.85 -22.87
C VAL A 270 -4.59 31.99 -22.45
N ALA A 271 -5.27 30.88 -22.19
CA ALA A 271 -6.65 30.89 -21.70
C ALA A 271 -6.76 31.63 -20.34
N LYS A 272 -5.80 31.39 -19.44
CA LYS A 272 -5.76 32.05 -18.12
C LYS A 272 -5.38 33.52 -18.14
N HIS A 273 -4.38 33.91 -18.95
CA HIS A 273 -3.78 35.25 -18.93
C HIS A 273 -4.13 36.09 -20.15
N GLY A 274 -4.84 35.57 -21.13
CA GLY A 274 -5.23 36.24 -22.35
C GLY A 274 -4.21 36.18 -23.50
N SER A 275 -2.91 36.08 -23.20
CA SER A 275 -1.83 35.95 -24.20
C SER A 275 -0.53 35.45 -23.57
N VAL A 276 0.38 34.93 -24.40
CA VAL A 276 1.75 34.57 -23.95
C VAL A 276 2.46 35.77 -23.34
N ALA A 277 2.33 36.97 -23.93
CA ALA A 277 2.94 38.20 -23.41
C ALA A 277 2.36 38.58 -22.04
N SER A 278 1.06 38.42 -21.84
CA SER A 278 0.41 38.68 -20.55
C SER A 278 0.81 37.66 -19.48
N ALA A 279 0.92 36.37 -19.84
CA ALA A 279 1.43 35.34 -18.94
C ALA A 279 2.86 35.67 -18.46
N LEU A 280 3.74 36.03 -19.39
CA LEU A 280 5.12 36.42 -19.04
C LEU A 280 5.17 37.70 -18.17
N ARG A 281 4.27 38.65 -18.36
CA ARG A 281 4.13 39.82 -17.46
C ARG A 281 3.65 39.41 -16.07
N ALA A 282 2.65 38.53 -15.99
CA ALA A 282 2.15 38.02 -14.71
C ALA A 282 3.23 37.29 -13.91
N TRP A 283 4.14 36.64 -14.60
CA TRP A 283 5.28 35.92 -14.00
C TRP A 283 6.54 36.78 -13.77
N GLU A 284 6.52 38.10 -14.02
CA GLU A 284 7.60 39.07 -13.71
C GLU A 284 9.02 38.49 -13.62
N GLY A 285 9.69 38.32 -14.76
CA GLY A 285 11.04 37.75 -14.82
C GLY A 285 11.13 36.20 -14.73
N GLY A 286 10.00 35.48 -14.65
CA GLY A 286 9.96 34.02 -14.71
C GLY A 286 10.12 33.46 -16.13
N LYS A 287 10.85 34.16 -17.01
CA LYS A 287 11.15 33.70 -18.38
C LYS A 287 12.15 32.55 -18.37
N LEU A 288 11.89 31.55 -19.19
CA LEU A 288 12.76 30.37 -19.36
C LEU A 288 13.51 30.41 -20.70
N PRO A 289 14.70 29.78 -20.82
CA PRO A 289 15.41 29.65 -22.09
C PRO A 289 14.60 29.03 -23.21
N GLY A 290 13.62 28.15 -22.87
CA GLY A 290 12.72 27.49 -23.84
C GLY A 290 11.54 28.33 -24.33
N ASP A 291 11.37 29.56 -23.80
CA ASP A 291 10.31 30.45 -24.23
C ASP A 291 10.61 31.11 -25.58
N ALA A 292 9.66 31.07 -26.48
CA ALA A 292 9.68 31.78 -27.77
C ALA A 292 8.37 32.57 -27.94
N PRO A 293 8.24 33.75 -27.29
CA PRO A 293 6.99 34.50 -27.28
C PRO A 293 6.53 34.95 -28.67
N THR A 294 7.47 35.21 -29.58
CA THR A 294 7.19 35.56 -30.98
C THR A 294 6.62 34.41 -31.77
N GLU A 295 6.90 33.17 -31.33
CA GLU A 295 6.33 31.93 -31.90
C GLU A 295 5.08 31.49 -31.14
N GLY A 296 4.62 32.25 -30.15
CA GLY A 296 3.49 31.90 -29.30
C GLY A 296 3.73 30.65 -28.43
N ARG A 297 5.00 30.40 -28.01
CA ARG A 297 5.40 29.19 -27.28
C ARG A 297 6.02 29.50 -25.92
N LEU A 298 5.60 28.73 -24.92
CA LEU A 298 6.18 28.71 -23.57
C LEU A 298 6.88 27.38 -23.30
N GLY A 299 8.04 27.43 -22.68
CA GLY A 299 8.72 26.27 -22.13
C GLY A 299 8.08 25.80 -20.83
N MET A 300 8.38 24.56 -20.42
CA MET A 300 8.00 24.03 -19.12
C MET A 300 9.22 23.91 -18.20
N ILE A 301 8.97 24.07 -16.93
CA ILE A 301 9.93 23.88 -15.84
C ILE A 301 10.02 22.36 -15.58
N ASP A 302 11.23 21.85 -15.33
CA ASP A 302 11.42 20.44 -14.98
C ASP A 302 10.83 20.11 -13.60
N LEU A 303 10.57 18.83 -13.37
CA LEU A 303 9.91 18.35 -12.15
C LEU A 303 10.75 18.67 -10.90
N TYR A 304 12.08 18.59 -10.98
CA TYR A 304 12.94 18.90 -9.84
C TYR A 304 12.69 20.33 -9.33
N GLN A 305 12.53 21.31 -10.23
CA GLN A 305 12.26 22.68 -9.82
C GLN A 305 10.85 22.87 -9.23
N LEU A 306 9.88 22.02 -9.60
CA LEU A 306 8.57 22.02 -8.94
C LEU A 306 8.68 21.62 -7.46
N THR A 307 9.66 20.79 -7.10
CA THR A 307 9.90 20.41 -5.70
C THR A 307 10.65 21.48 -4.91
N GLN A 308 11.19 22.53 -5.56
CA GLN A 308 11.95 23.59 -4.92
C GLN A 308 11.10 24.83 -4.69
N ARG A 309 11.38 25.58 -3.60
CA ARG A 309 10.77 26.91 -3.43
C ARG A 309 11.43 27.88 -4.41
N GLN A 310 10.59 28.50 -5.21
CA GLN A 310 11.02 29.51 -6.19
C GLN A 310 10.45 30.88 -5.79
N PRO A 311 11.27 31.94 -5.69
CA PRO A 311 10.77 33.27 -5.35
C PRO A 311 10.18 34.00 -6.55
N GLY A 312 9.34 34.98 -6.25
CA GLY A 312 8.87 35.98 -7.23
C GLY A 312 8.13 35.41 -8.43
N GLY A 313 8.43 35.93 -9.61
CA GLY A 313 7.74 35.56 -10.85
C GLY A 313 7.94 34.11 -11.26
N LEU A 314 9.11 33.52 -11.00
CA LEU A 314 9.35 32.11 -11.25
C LEU A 314 8.45 31.23 -10.34
N GLY A 315 8.24 31.63 -9.07
CA GLY A 315 7.33 30.94 -8.16
C GLY A 315 5.88 30.95 -8.69
N ARG A 316 5.39 32.09 -9.18
CA ARG A 316 4.06 32.17 -9.80
C ARG A 316 3.93 31.28 -11.05
N ARG A 317 4.96 31.25 -11.90
CA ARG A 317 4.97 30.36 -13.07
C ARG A 317 4.94 28.89 -12.70
N VAL A 318 5.68 28.49 -11.66
CA VAL A 318 5.68 27.13 -11.13
C VAL A 318 4.29 26.78 -10.60
N GLY A 319 3.63 27.71 -9.89
CA GLY A 319 2.25 27.52 -9.43
C GLY A 319 1.27 27.32 -10.59
N ASP A 320 1.38 28.11 -11.64
CA ASP A 320 0.57 27.96 -12.85
C ASP A 320 0.83 26.63 -13.56
N GLN A 321 2.08 26.20 -13.64
CA GLN A 321 2.41 24.90 -14.24
C GLN A 321 1.89 23.74 -13.39
N LEU A 322 1.96 23.83 -12.07
CA LEU A 322 1.39 22.82 -11.18
C LEU A 322 -0.13 22.73 -11.34
N ALA A 323 -0.82 23.88 -11.36
CA ALA A 323 -2.25 23.94 -11.61
C ALA A 323 -2.60 23.29 -12.96
N PHE A 324 -1.90 23.65 -14.04
CA PHE A 324 -2.09 23.04 -15.35
C PHE A 324 -1.94 21.53 -15.34
N VAL A 325 -0.89 21.02 -14.72
CA VAL A 325 -0.60 19.59 -14.69
C VAL A 325 -1.66 18.83 -13.89
N ALA A 326 -2.05 19.36 -12.73
CA ALA A 326 -3.08 18.75 -11.89
C ALA A 326 -4.47 18.77 -12.56
N GLU A 327 -4.82 19.89 -13.21
CA GLU A 327 -6.06 20.03 -13.98
C GLU A 327 -6.09 19.08 -15.20
N LEU A 328 -4.96 18.91 -15.88
CA LEU A 328 -4.82 17.99 -17.02
C LEU A 328 -5.04 16.53 -16.56
N GLN A 329 -4.42 16.12 -15.46
CA GLN A 329 -4.62 14.79 -14.89
C GLN A 329 -6.09 14.59 -14.46
N ARG A 330 -6.66 15.56 -13.74
CA ARG A 330 -8.05 15.52 -13.29
C ARG A 330 -9.01 15.40 -14.47
N ALA A 331 -8.85 16.25 -15.49
CA ALA A 331 -9.70 16.22 -16.70
C ALA A 331 -9.62 14.88 -17.43
N PHE A 332 -8.44 14.25 -17.48
CA PHE A 332 -8.27 12.90 -18.03
C PHE A 332 -9.07 11.87 -17.21
N TYR A 333 -8.92 11.86 -15.88
CA TYR A 333 -9.60 10.90 -15.02
C TYR A 333 -11.13 11.06 -15.05
N GLU A 334 -11.61 12.30 -14.96
CA GLU A 334 -13.05 12.62 -15.08
C GLU A 334 -13.60 12.23 -16.47
N GLY A 335 -12.80 12.47 -17.53
CA GLY A 335 -13.14 12.08 -18.90
C GLY A 335 -13.25 10.56 -19.07
N MET A 336 -12.37 9.79 -18.41
CA MET A 336 -12.45 8.33 -18.41
C MET A 336 -13.64 7.82 -17.58
N ALA A 337 -13.91 8.43 -16.43
CA ALA A 337 -15.09 8.10 -15.63
C ALA A 337 -16.38 8.38 -16.40
N ALA A 338 -16.48 9.52 -17.08
CA ALA A 338 -17.59 9.83 -17.96
C ALA A 338 -17.75 8.82 -19.11
N TYR A 339 -16.64 8.38 -19.69
CA TYR A 339 -16.65 7.33 -20.71
C TYR A 339 -17.17 5.99 -20.16
N PHE A 340 -16.66 5.55 -19.00
CA PHE A 340 -17.10 4.30 -18.40
C PHE A 340 -18.57 4.35 -17.97
N LYS A 341 -18.98 5.42 -17.27
CA LYS A 341 -20.36 5.57 -16.78
C LYS A 341 -21.35 5.89 -17.88
N GLY A 342 -21.04 6.91 -18.71
CA GLY A 342 -21.96 7.47 -19.69
C GLY A 342 -22.01 6.67 -21.00
N GLU A 343 -20.86 6.27 -21.56
CA GLU A 343 -20.82 5.59 -22.85
C GLU A 343 -20.90 4.06 -22.74
N LEU A 344 -20.22 3.46 -21.75
CA LEU A 344 -20.23 2.02 -21.56
C LEU A 344 -21.32 1.54 -20.59
N GLY A 345 -21.91 2.41 -19.80
CA GLY A 345 -22.97 2.09 -18.83
C GLY A 345 -22.45 1.39 -17.57
N CYS A 346 -21.18 1.56 -17.22
CA CYS A 346 -20.60 0.96 -16.01
C CYS A 346 -21.25 1.51 -14.74
N ARG A 347 -21.56 0.63 -13.81
CA ARG A 347 -22.14 0.94 -12.50
C ARG A 347 -21.13 0.87 -11.36
N GLN A 348 -19.96 0.32 -11.62
CA GLN A 348 -18.84 0.19 -10.68
C GLN A 348 -18.34 1.55 -10.22
N LEU A 349 -17.75 1.62 -9.04
CA LEU A 349 -17.04 2.80 -8.56
C LEU A 349 -15.75 3.00 -9.37
N ILE A 350 -15.36 4.25 -9.57
CA ILE A 350 -14.16 4.59 -10.35
C ILE A 350 -13.07 5.10 -9.41
N ASN A 351 -11.88 4.51 -9.53
CA ASN A 351 -10.64 4.98 -8.96
C ASN A 351 -9.75 5.57 -10.07
N ALA A 352 -9.20 6.75 -9.85
CA ALA A 352 -8.34 7.43 -10.81
C ALA A 352 -7.00 6.69 -11.01
N SER A 353 -6.10 6.85 -10.07
CA SER A 353 -4.79 6.22 -9.99
C SER A 353 -4.44 5.96 -8.52
N ASN A 354 -3.20 5.55 -8.27
CA ASN A 354 -2.75 5.15 -6.94
C ASN A 354 -1.30 5.58 -6.68
N TRP A 355 -0.79 6.57 -7.42
CA TRP A 355 0.61 6.90 -7.36
C TRP A 355 0.92 8.02 -6.35
N ARG A 356 2.18 8.29 -6.20
CA ARG A 356 2.77 9.32 -5.37
C ARG A 356 3.46 10.37 -6.23
N THR A 357 3.96 11.40 -5.60
CA THR A 357 4.64 12.52 -6.26
C THR A 357 6.15 12.54 -5.97
N ALA A 358 6.84 13.44 -6.66
CA ALA A 358 8.27 13.69 -6.45
C ALA A 358 8.58 14.40 -5.11
N ASP A 359 7.57 15.01 -4.46
CA ASP A 359 7.70 15.69 -3.16
C ASP A 359 6.42 15.57 -2.36
N ASP A 360 6.46 14.75 -1.30
CA ASP A 360 5.31 14.41 -0.44
C ASP A 360 4.70 15.63 0.28
N VAL A 361 5.41 16.74 0.36
CA VAL A 361 4.96 17.95 1.06
C VAL A 361 4.30 18.93 0.11
N ARG A 362 4.89 19.14 -1.08
CA ARG A 362 4.48 20.22 -1.99
C ARG A 362 3.60 19.80 -3.14
N LEU A 363 3.59 18.51 -3.48
CA LEU A 363 2.90 18.03 -4.68
C LEU A 363 1.79 17.02 -4.38
N ASP A 364 1.82 16.34 -3.21
CA ASP A 364 0.85 15.28 -2.90
C ASP A 364 -0.60 15.78 -2.86
N ASP A 365 -0.84 16.97 -2.30
CA ASP A 365 -2.20 17.52 -2.27
C ASP A 365 -2.73 17.86 -3.67
N ALA A 366 -1.85 18.28 -4.61
CA ALA A 366 -2.23 18.50 -6.02
C ALA A 366 -2.58 17.17 -6.72
N GLU A 367 -1.80 16.12 -6.46
CA GLU A 367 -2.07 14.77 -6.97
C GLU A 367 -3.41 14.24 -6.43
N ARG A 368 -3.63 14.31 -5.11
CA ARG A 368 -4.88 13.87 -4.47
C ARG A 368 -6.09 14.64 -4.96
N TRP A 369 -5.95 15.95 -5.17
CA TRP A 369 -6.99 16.76 -5.77
C TRP A 369 -7.33 16.29 -7.19
N SER A 370 -6.34 15.88 -7.97
CA SER A 370 -6.60 15.35 -9.31
C SER A 370 -7.40 14.03 -9.27
N TYR A 371 -7.22 13.21 -8.22
CA TYR A 371 -7.98 11.96 -8.03
C TYR A 371 -9.41 12.20 -7.52
N SER A 372 -9.64 13.25 -6.74
CA SER A 372 -10.92 13.54 -6.11
C SER A 372 -12.05 13.94 -7.08
N GLY A 373 -11.79 13.97 -8.38
CA GLY A 373 -12.80 13.99 -9.43
C GLY A 373 -13.51 12.64 -9.62
N ASN A 374 -13.01 11.57 -9.01
CA ASN A 374 -13.58 10.22 -9.05
C ASN A 374 -13.99 9.74 -7.66
N GLU A 375 -14.67 8.59 -7.60
CA GLU A 375 -15.36 8.17 -6.37
C GLU A 375 -14.42 7.61 -5.30
N VAL A 376 -13.29 6.97 -5.68
CA VAL A 376 -12.42 6.26 -4.74
C VAL A 376 -10.99 6.81 -4.82
N ILE A 377 -10.41 7.12 -3.67
CA ILE A 377 -9.00 7.53 -3.55
C ILE A 377 -8.15 6.31 -3.22
N ALA A 378 -7.11 6.07 -4.00
CA ALA A 378 -6.17 4.99 -3.79
C ALA A 378 -4.72 5.47 -3.67
N VAL A 379 -3.92 4.72 -2.93
CA VAL A 379 -2.47 4.94 -2.82
C VAL A 379 -1.74 3.62 -2.70
N ASN A 380 -0.60 3.51 -3.36
CA ASN A 380 0.36 2.45 -3.11
C ASN A 380 1.34 2.87 -2.02
N ARG A 381 1.45 2.09 -0.95
CA ARG A 381 2.34 2.33 0.18
C ARG A 381 2.89 1.02 0.71
N TYR A 382 4.20 0.93 0.86
CA TYR A 382 4.89 -0.27 1.33
C TYR A 382 5.70 0.02 2.58
N TYR A 383 5.89 -0.98 3.44
CA TYR A 383 6.83 -0.90 4.54
C TYR A 383 8.10 -1.68 4.21
N ASN A 384 9.20 -0.96 4.03
CA ASN A 384 10.49 -1.57 3.70
C ASN A 384 11.33 -1.93 4.94
N GLY A 385 11.15 -1.23 6.04
CA GLY A 385 11.82 -1.49 7.31
C GLY A 385 13.33 -1.30 7.31
N GLY A 386 13.90 -0.68 6.29
CA GLY A 386 15.33 -0.43 6.17
C GLY A 386 15.80 -0.35 4.73
N VAL A 387 17.10 -0.54 4.54
CA VAL A 387 17.77 -0.46 3.23
C VAL A 387 18.01 -1.86 2.71
N HIS A 388 17.79 -2.10 1.42
CA HIS A 388 18.11 -3.32 0.71
C HIS A 388 18.89 -2.97 -0.54
N LEU A 389 20.13 -3.46 -0.65
CA LEU A 389 21.06 -3.18 -1.74
C LEU A 389 21.48 -4.47 -2.44
N GLY A 390 21.40 -4.45 -3.76
CA GLY A 390 21.80 -5.53 -4.65
C GLY A 390 21.45 -5.18 -6.09
N PRO A 391 21.97 -5.89 -7.10
CA PRO A 391 21.70 -5.62 -8.50
C PRO A 391 20.20 -5.65 -8.87
N ASN A 392 19.43 -6.44 -8.16
CA ASN A 392 18.00 -6.67 -8.38
C ASN A 392 17.15 -6.37 -7.14
N ALA A 393 17.72 -5.62 -6.17
CA ALA A 393 17.05 -5.31 -4.91
C ALA A 393 15.73 -4.54 -5.07
N GLY A 394 15.45 -4.00 -6.24
CA GLY A 394 14.17 -3.38 -6.58
C GLY A 394 12.99 -4.36 -6.63
N TRP A 395 13.22 -5.64 -6.93
CA TRP A 395 12.14 -6.61 -7.17
C TRP A 395 12.44 -8.06 -6.71
N ARG A 396 13.67 -8.36 -6.32
CA ARG A 396 14.12 -9.69 -5.95
C ARG A 396 15.09 -9.63 -4.77
N VAL A 397 15.20 -10.72 -4.00
CA VAL A 397 16.15 -10.89 -2.90
C VAL A 397 17.15 -11.96 -3.30
N ASP A 398 18.39 -11.55 -3.56
CA ASP A 398 19.44 -12.41 -4.10
C ASP A 398 20.48 -12.79 -3.03
N PRO A 399 21.14 -13.97 -3.14
CA PRO A 399 22.35 -14.23 -2.37
C PRO A 399 23.45 -13.21 -2.69
N GLY A 400 24.01 -12.57 -1.68
CA GLY A 400 24.99 -11.49 -1.77
C GLY A 400 24.39 -10.09 -1.63
N ASP A 401 23.06 -9.97 -1.57
CA ASP A 401 22.42 -8.70 -1.25
C ASP A 401 22.68 -8.30 0.21
N LYS A 402 22.76 -6.99 0.45
CA LYS A 402 22.95 -6.40 1.79
C LYS A 402 21.69 -5.69 2.21
N PHE A 403 21.29 -5.87 3.46
CA PHE A 403 20.09 -5.21 3.97
C PHE A 403 20.24 -4.83 5.45
N SER A 404 19.51 -3.80 5.83
CA SER A 404 19.19 -3.48 7.22
C SER A 404 17.71 -3.72 7.47
N GLN A 405 17.32 -3.84 8.74
CA GLN A 405 15.93 -4.08 9.10
C GLN A 405 15.50 -3.30 10.34
N LYS A 406 14.22 -2.89 10.33
CA LYS A 406 13.62 -2.09 11.38
C LYS A 406 12.15 -2.42 11.47
N SER A 407 11.64 -2.59 12.68
CA SER A 407 10.21 -2.76 12.92
C SER A 407 9.46 -1.43 12.74
N ALA A 408 8.25 -1.47 12.19
CA ALA A 408 7.37 -0.31 12.09
C ALA A 408 6.96 0.23 13.47
N LEU A 409 6.99 -0.62 14.48
CA LEU A 409 6.67 -0.24 15.85
C LEU A 409 7.68 0.75 16.45
N VAL A 410 8.94 0.75 16.01
CA VAL A 410 9.97 1.71 16.45
C VAL A 410 10.18 2.84 15.43
N ASP A 411 9.57 2.74 14.25
CA ASP A 411 9.53 3.80 13.23
C ASP A 411 8.09 4.11 12.78
N PRO A 412 7.25 4.60 13.68
CA PRO A 412 5.82 4.70 13.43
C PRO A 412 5.45 5.69 12.32
N ARG A 413 6.37 6.57 11.92
CA ARG A 413 6.15 7.50 10.80
C ARG A 413 6.22 6.83 9.44
N GLY A 414 6.86 5.66 9.32
CA GLY A 414 6.98 4.89 8.09
C GLY A 414 5.81 3.93 7.83
N MET A 415 4.79 3.93 8.65
CA MET A 415 3.65 3.01 8.48
C MET A 415 2.85 3.33 7.20
N PRO A 416 2.50 2.34 6.38
CA PRO A 416 1.89 2.55 5.06
C PRO A 416 0.47 3.14 5.10
N PHE A 417 -0.17 3.19 6.24
CA PHE A 417 -1.50 3.75 6.46
C PHE A 417 -1.50 5.13 7.13
N ASN A 418 -0.33 5.78 7.27
CA ASN A 418 -0.24 7.19 7.66
C ASN A 418 -0.63 8.08 6.47
N LEU A 419 -1.92 8.17 6.19
CA LEU A 419 -2.48 8.77 4.99
C LEU A 419 -3.54 9.81 5.35
N LYS A 420 -3.60 10.89 4.58
CA LYS A 420 -4.70 11.85 4.64
C LYS A 420 -5.94 11.24 3.97
N GLN A 421 -7.06 11.26 4.69
CA GLN A 421 -8.36 10.89 4.16
C GLN A 421 -8.95 12.07 3.39
N VAL A 422 -9.27 11.90 2.11
CA VAL A 422 -9.96 12.94 1.35
C VAL A 422 -11.44 12.91 1.70
N VAL A 423 -11.95 13.96 2.31
CA VAL A 423 -13.34 14.05 2.77
C VAL A 423 -14.32 13.79 1.63
N GLY A 424 -15.27 12.89 1.87
CA GLY A 424 -16.29 12.51 0.88
C GLY A 424 -15.87 11.37 -0.05
N HIS A 425 -14.74 10.69 0.23
CA HIS A 425 -14.24 9.58 -0.57
C HIS A 425 -13.76 8.43 0.31
N PRO A 426 -14.10 7.17 -0.01
CA PRO A 426 -13.43 6.03 0.58
C PRO A 426 -11.95 6.05 0.24
N MET A 427 -11.10 5.71 1.22
CA MET A 427 -9.67 5.66 1.06
C MET A 427 -9.19 4.22 1.02
N ILE A 428 -8.39 3.84 0.02
CA ILE A 428 -7.84 2.51 -0.10
C ILE A 428 -6.32 2.53 -0.24
N VAL A 429 -5.64 1.57 0.39
CA VAL A 429 -4.25 1.24 0.11
C VAL A 429 -4.27 0.11 -0.92
N SER A 430 -4.06 0.46 -2.20
CA SER A 430 -4.26 -0.47 -3.32
C SER A 430 -3.11 -1.46 -3.54
N GLU A 431 -1.94 -1.18 -2.95
CA GLU A 431 -0.81 -2.11 -2.89
C GLU A 431 0.01 -1.85 -1.63
N SER A 432 0.24 -2.90 -0.84
CA SER A 432 1.07 -2.84 0.35
C SER A 432 1.62 -4.21 0.73
N THR A 433 2.79 -4.23 1.33
CA THR A 433 3.33 -5.38 2.06
C THR A 433 4.46 -4.93 2.99
N TRP A 434 4.85 -5.80 3.91
CA TRP A 434 6.13 -5.73 4.61
C TRP A 434 7.17 -6.42 3.73
N VAL A 435 8.01 -5.61 3.08
CA VAL A 435 8.82 -6.04 1.95
C VAL A 435 9.97 -6.94 2.40
N ALA A 436 10.11 -8.12 1.75
CA ALA A 436 11.24 -9.01 2.02
C ALA A 436 12.59 -8.30 1.74
N PRO A 437 13.65 -8.58 2.52
CA PRO A 437 13.82 -9.69 3.48
C PRO A 437 13.51 -9.34 4.95
N LEU A 438 12.64 -8.38 5.23
CA LEU A 438 12.33 -7.90 6.58
C LEU A 438 11.88 -9.05 7.52
N ALA A 439 12.51 -9.14 8.70
CA ALA A 439 12.20 -10.19 9.69
C ALA A 439 10.94 -9.89 10.51
N PHE A 440 10.53 -8.63 10.61
CA PHE A 440 9.43 -8.18 11.48
C PHE A 440 8.05 -8.23 10.78
N ALA A 441 7.90 -8.95 9.69
CA ALA A 441 6.68 -8.98 8.89
C ALA A 441 5.42 -9.45 9.66
N ALA A 442 5.60 -10.13 10.81
CA ALA A 442 4.49 -10.50 11.70
C ALA A 442 3.68 -9.31 12.25
N GLU A 443 4.27 -8.10 12.29
CA GLU A 443 3.55 -6.88 12.68
C GLU A 443 2.57 -6.40 11.60
N GLY A 444 2.81 -6.77 10.35
CA GLY A 444 2.07 -6.25 9.20
C GLY A 444 0.55 -6.46 9.30
N PRO A 445 0.04 -7.71 9.35
CA PRO A 445 -1.40 -7.95 9.45
C PRO A 445 -2.04 -7.35 10.69
N PHE A 446 -1.33 -7.37 11.84
CA PHE A 446 -1.81 -6.74 13.07
C PHE A 446 -2.01 -5.23 12.87
N LEU A 447 -0.97 -4.52 12.44
CA LEU A 447 -1.01 -3.07 12.27
C LEU A 447 -1.97 -2.66 11.15
N ALA A 448 -2.00 -3.41 10.04
CA ALA A 448 -2.89 -3.16 8.91
C ALA A 448 -4.38 -3.44 9.22
N SER A 449 -4.69 -4.21 10.26
CA SER A 449 -6.07 -4.37 10.71
C SER A 449 -6.49 -3.32 11.73
N VAL A 450 -5.58 -2.92 12.61
CA VAL A 450 -5.86 -2.04 13.75
C VAL A 450 -5.91 -0.57 13.35
N TYR A 451 -4.85 -0.05 12.71
CA TYR A 451 -4.78 1.38 12.36
C TYR A 451 -5.70 1.79 11.20
N PRO A 452 -5.81 1.06 10.09
CA PRO A 452 -6.83 1.34 9.07
C PRO A 452 -8.26 1.40 9.63
N SER A 453 -8.60 0.53 10.59
CA SER A 453 -9.89 0.60 11.28
C SER A 453 -10.10 1.90 12.04
N LEU A 454 -9.04 2.41 12.70
CA LEU A 454 -9.07 3.68 13.44
C LEU A 454 -9.17 4.88 12.51
N THR A 455 -8.41 4.88 11.41
CA THR A 455 -8.16 6.06 10.58
C THR A 455 -9.10 6.21 9.40
N GLY A 456 -9.95 5.21 9.09
CA GLY A 456 -10.91 5.28 7.99
C GLY A 456 -10.33 4.86 6.64
N VAL A 457 -9.29 4.02 6.62
CA VAL A 457 -8.92 3.29 5.40
C VAL A 457 -9.90 2.13 5.22
N ASP A 458 -10.62 2.09 4.10
CA ASP A 458 -11.75 1.19 3.87
C ASP A 458 -11.37 -0.13 3.18
N ALA A 459 -10.21 -0.14 2.51
CA ALA A 459 -9.66 -1.35 1.92
C ALA A 459 -8.14 -1.36 2.00
N PHE A 460 -7.58 -2.53 2.34
CA PHE A 460 -6.14 -2.74 2.38
C PHE A 460 -5.78 -3.95 1.51
N PHE A 461 -5.05 -3.69 0.42
CA PHE A 461 -4.68 -4.69 -0.58
C PHE A 461 -3.24 -5.14 -0.38
N TRP A 462 -3.06 -6.36 0.04
CA TRP A 462 -1.75 -6.99 0.14
C TRP A 462 -1.16 -7.26 -1.24
N PHE A 463 0.11 -6.98 -1.42
CA PHE A 463 0.81 -7.20 -2.67
C PHE A 463 1.91 -8.26 -2.47
N THR A 464 1.80 -9.43 -3.05
CA THR A 464 0.76 -10.03 -3.87
C THR A 464 0.71 -11.54 -3.57
N ASP A 465 -0.27 -12.27 -4.08
CA ASP A 465 -0.31 -13.74 -3.97
C ASP A 465 0.62 -14.44 -4.97
N ASN A 466 1.27 -13.75 -5.87
CA ASN A 466 2.27 -14.09 -6.89
C ASN A 466 2.18 -15.48 -7.55
N LEU A 467 1.42 -16.39 -7.00
CA LEU A 467 1.47 -17.80 -7.35
C LEU A 467 0.14 -18.26 -7.92
N PRO A 468 0.18 -18.85 -9.12
CA PRO A 468 -1.00 -19.42 -9.74
C PRO A 468 -1.55 -20.60 -8.95
N GLU A 469 -0.70 -21.29 -8.24
CA GLU A 469 -1.05 -22.41 -7.38
C GLU A 469 -0.75 -22.02 -5.94
N TYR A 470 -1.65 -22.39 -5.06
CA TYR A 470 -1.50 -22.17 -3.64
C TYR A 470 -0.36 -23.05 -3.07
N ASP A 471 0.84 -22.63 -3.39
CA ASP A 471 2.06 -23.11 -2.80
C ASP A 471 2.73 -21.95 -2.09
N LEU A 472 2.94 -22.04 -0.79
CA LEU A 472 3.66 -21.05 0.00
C LEU A 472 5.16 -21.02 -0.38
N ASN A 473 5.42 -20.94 -1.66
CA ASN A 473 6.76 -20.89 -2.21
C ASN A 473 7.06 -19.53 -2.84
N PRO A 474 7.53 -18.54 -2.06
CA PRO A 474 7.82 -17.19 -2.55
C PRO A 474 9.16 -17.12 -3.29
N PHE A 475 9.71 -18.24 -3.74
CA PHE A 475 10.94 -18.22 -4.52
C PHE A 475 10.67 -17.82 -5.96
N PHE A 476 11.61 -17.08 -6.52
CA PHE A 476 11.54 -16.63 -7.90
C PHE A 476 12.07 -17.74 -8.84
N PRO A 477 11.17 -18.44 -9.57
CA PRO A 477 11.55 -19.69 -10.25
C PRO A 477 12.36 -19.48 -11.54
N TYR A 478 12.42 -18.24 -12.05
CA TYR A 478 12.98 -17.94 -13.36
C TYR A 478 14.46 -17.55 -13.33
N ALA A 479 15.10 -17.56 -12.17
CA ALA A 479 16.51 -17.24 -12.05
C ALA A 479 17.18 -18.08 -10.96
N LYS A 480 18.48 -18.35 -11.15
CA LYS A 480 19.35 -18.86 -10.09
C LYS A 480 20.51 -17.91 -9.91
N VAL A 481 20.83 -17.60 -8.66
CA VAL A 481 21.97 -16.78 -8.28
C VAL A 481 22.82 -17.59 -7.32
N LYS A 482 24.13 -17.77 -7.66
CA LYS A 482 25.02 -18.64 -6.89
C LYS A 482 24.45 -20.04 -6.66
N GLY A 483 23.70 -20.58 -7.63
CA GLY A 483 23.06 -21.90 -7.55
C GLY A 483 21.78 -21.99 -6.71
N GLN A 484 21.32 -20.89 -6.14
CA GLN A 484 20.12 -20.78 -5.29
C GLN A 484 19.00 -20.05 -6.01
N GLU A 485 17.76 -20.33 -5.64
CA GLU A 485 16.59 -19.58 -6.09
C GLU A 485 16.45 -18.31 -5.23
N PRO A 486 16.40 -17.11 -5.85
CA PRO A 486 16.09 -15.87 -5.14
C PRO A 486 14.70 -15.89 -4.53
N LEU A 487 14.45 -15.03 -3.52
CA LEU A 487 13.09 -14.80 -3.05
C LEU A 487 12.42 -13.71 -3.92
N THR A 488 11.12 -13.87 -4.14
CA THR A 488 10.28 -12.78 -4.62
C THR A 488 10.21 -11.70 -3.53
N LYS A 489 10.52 -10.47 -3.89
CA LYS A 489 10.56 -9.38 -2.92
C LYS A 489 9.15 -8.96 -2.47
N TRP A 490 8.23 -8.95 -3.39
CA TRP A 490 6.86 -8.47 -3.23
C TRP A 490 5.93 -9.68 -3.10
N THR A 491 5.64 -10.06 -1.87
CA THR A 491 4.73 -11.19 -1.63
C THR A 491 4.07 -11.12 -0.26
N ALA A 492 2.81 -11.49 -0.21
CA ALA A 492 2.10 -11.80 1.02
C ALA A 492 2.15 -13.30 1.36
N MET A 493 2.62 -14.14 0.42
CA MET A 493 2.59 -15.61 0.51
C MET A 493 3.69 -16.17 1.41
N THR A 494 3.79 -15.65 2.62
CA THR A 494 4.68 -16.14 3.66
C THR A 494 3.87 -16.59 4.89
N PRO A 495 4.34 -17.55 5.67
CA PRO A 495 3.67 -17.98 6.90
C PRO A 495 3.44 -16.81 7.88
N THR A 496 4.36 -15.87 7.91
CA THR A 496 4.33 -14.70 8.80
C THR A 496 3.23 -13.70 8.42
N ILE A 497 3.03 -13.42 7.14
CA ILE A 497 2.00 -12.48 6.68
C ILE A 497 0.66 -13.19 6.56
N LEU A 498 0.58 -14.24 5.76
CA LEU A 498 -0.65 -14.97 5.52
C LEU A 498 -1.24 -15.62 6.77
N GLY A 499 -0.36 -16.13 7.65
CA GLY A 499 -0.75 -16.65 8.95
C GLY A 499 -1.41 -15.62 9.86
N GLY A 500 -1.17 -14.32 9.61
CA GLY A 500 -1.83 -13.22 10.31
C GLY A 500 -3.21 -12.82 9.76
N PHE A 501 -3.64 -13.35 8.61
CA PHE A 501 -4.87 -12.89 7.95
C PHE A 501 -6.16 -13.19 8.71
N PRO A 502 -6.40 -14.40 9.25
CA PRO A 502 -7.71 -14.73 9.79
C PRO A 502 -8.19 -13.76 10.87
N ALA A 503 -7.44 -13.58 11.96
CA ALA A 503 -7.85 -12.67 13.02
C ALA A 503 -7.83 -11.19 12.59
N ALA A 504 -6.85 -10.80 11.78
CA ALA A 504 -6.74 -9.44 11.24
C ALA A 504 -7.94 -9.10 10.33
N SER A 505 -8.34 -10.01 9.46
CA SER A 505 -9.48 -9.81 8.58
C SER A 505 -10.81 -9.70 9.34
N ILE A 506 -11.00 -10.53 10.37
CA ILE A 506 -12.18 -10.47 11.25
C ILE A 506 -12.25 -9.10 11.94
N LEU A 507 -11.14 -8.66 12.56
CA LEU A 507 -11.08 -7.37 13.24
C LEU A 507 -11.40 -6.23 12.28
N PHE A 508 -10.72 -6.19 11.13
CA PHE A 508 -10.83 -5.09 10.17
C PHE A 508 -12.21 -5.04 9.52
N ARG A 509 -12.68 -6.16 9.00
CA ARG A 509 -13.99 -6.26 8.31
C ARG A 509 -15.16 -6.06 9.27
N GLY A 510 -15.06 -6.59 10.49
CA GLY A 510 -16.07 -6.44 11.54
C GLY A 510 -16.06 -5.09 12.24
N GLY A 511 -15.04 -4.23 11.97
CA GLY A 511 -14.92 -2.94 12.64
C GLY A 511 -14.74 -3.08 14.15
N TYR A 512 -14.01 -4.09 14.62
CA TYR A 512 -13.86 -4.36 16.05
C TYR A 512 -13.05 -3.28 16.78
N VAL A 513 -12.16 -2.57 16.07
CA VAL A 513 -11.61 -1.29 16.49
C VAL A 513 -12.48 -0.18 15.90
N LYS A 514 -12.88 0.76 16.75
CA LYS A 514 -13.74 1.88 16.36
C LYS A 514 -12.96 2.89 15.53
N SER A 515 -13.61 3.44 14.51
CA SER A 515 -13.11 4.62 13.83
C SER A 515 -13.07 5.80 14.81
N GLY A 516 -11.97 6.55 14.82
CA GLY A 516 -11.80 7.73 15.65
C GLY A 516 -12.53 8.95 15.09
N ALA A 517 -12.78 9.93 15.95
CA ALA A 517 -13.02 11.29 15.47
C ALA A 517 -11.73 11.84 14.83
N PRO A 518 -11.83 12.77 13.85
CA PRO A 518 -10.64 13.32 13.23
C PRO A 518 -9.67 13.94 14.23
N ALA A 519 -8.42 13.44 14.23
CA ALA A 519 -7.32 14.05 14.98
C ALA A 519 -6.90 15.37 14.32
N VAL A 520 -6.99 15.45 13.01
CA VAL A 520 -6.73 16.63 12.19
C VAL A 520 -7.75 16.69 11.08
N HIS A 521 -8.35 17.86 10.86
CA HIS A 521 -9.16 18.20 9.70
C HIS A 521 -8.57 19.43 9.04
N GLU A 522 -7.94 19.26 7.88
CA GLU A 522 -7.30 20.34 7.14
C GLU A 522 -8.17 20.77 5.95
N GLU A 523 -8.47 22.08 5.88
CA GLU A 523 -9.13 22.71 4.73
C GLU A 523 -8.07 23.41 3.87
N ARG A 524 -7.89 22.95 2.62
CA ARG A 524 -6.91 23.48 1.68
C ARG A 524 -7.59 24.26 0.58
N SER A 525 -7.25 25.55 0.41
CA SER A 525 -7.65 26.28 -0.81
C SER A 525 -6.80 25.81 -2.01
N LEU A 526 -7.37 25.84 -3.21
CA LEU A 526 -6.61 25.52 -4.43
C LEU A 526 -5.42 26.48 -4.62
N ALA A 527 -5.58 27.76 -4.25
CA ALA A 527 -4.50 28.75 -4.31
C ALA A 527 -3.30 28.28 -3.47
N SER A 528 -3.53 27.84 -2.23
CA SER A 528 -2.43 27.36 -1.36
C SER A 528 -1.74 26.11 -1.91
N ILE A 529 -2.48 25.24 -2.62
CA ILE A 529 -1.92 24.05 -3.29
C ILE A 529 -1.05 24.48 -4.47
N TRP A 530 -1.55 25.41 -5.32
CA TRP A 530 -0.77 25.88 -6.46
C TRP A 530 0.46 26.68 -6.04
N ASP A 531 0.39 27.45 -4.97
CA ASP A 531 1.54 28.13 -4.39
C ASP A 531 2.49 27.20 -3.65
N ARG A 532 2.14 25.92 -3.56
CA ARG A 532 2.91 24.86 -2.89
C ARG A 532 3.22 25.21 -1.44
N GLU A 533 2.23 25.82 -0.77
CA GLU A 533 2.28 26.02 0.67
C GLU A 533 2.30 24.67 1.37
N ASP A 534 3.16 24.56 2.37
CA ASP A 534 3.27 23.32 3.12
C ASP A 534 1.95 23.04 3.87
N PRO A 535 1.41 21.81 3.83
CA PRO A 535 0.23 21.43 4.62
C PRO A 535 0.55 21.52 6.12
N ILE A 536 -0.48 21.58 6.96
CA ILE A 536 -0.27 21.54 8.43
C ILE A 536 0.33 20.21 8.88
N LEU A 537 0.04 19.14 8.13
CA LEU A 537 0.62 17.82 8.31
C LEU A 537 0.79 17.13 6.96
N ALA A 538 2.02 16.79 6.61
CA ALA A 538 2.34 15.99 5.43
C ALA A 538 2.32 14.50 5.74
N GLU A 539 2.01 13.68 4.73
CA GLU A 539 2.18 12.23 4.81
C GLU A 539 3.67 11.87 4.97
N GLY A 540 3.96 10.73 5.57
CA GLY A 540 5.33 10.22 5.65
C GLY A 540 5.85 9.80 4.27
N PRO A 541 7.18 9.79 4.07
CA PRO A 541 7.76 9.40 2.80
C PRO A 541 7.38 7.95 2.45
N ALA A 542 6.81 7.78 1.27
CA ALA A 542 6.57 6.47 0.70
C ALA A 542 7.83 5.95 0.03
N PHE A 543 8.28 4.76 0.40
CA PHE A 543 9.36 4.07 -0.28
C PHE A 543 8.80 3.10 -1.32
N ASP A 544 9.29 3.22 -2.56
CA ASP A 544 9.05 2.24 -3.62
C ASP A 544 10.39 1.74 -4.16
N PRO A 545 10.79 0.51 -3.81
CA PRO A 545 12.08 -0.02 -4.24
C PRO A 545 12.20 -0.25 -5.75
N ASN A 546 11.11 -0.30 -6.50
CA ASN A 546 11.16 -0.40 -7.94
C ASN A 546 11.50 0.92 -8.62
N ARG A 547 11.19 2.04 -7.98
CA ARG A 547 11.29 3.37 -8.59
C ARG A 547 12.21 4.35 -7.83
N ASP A 548 12.50 4.10 -6.57
CA ASP A 548 13.36 4.97 -5.77
C ASP A 548 14.87 4.81 -6.03
N PRO A 549 15.41 3.62 -6.31
CA PRO A 549 16.82 3.49 -6.66
C PRO A 549 17.14 4.13 -8.00
N GLY A 550 17.77 5.29 -7.99
CA GLY A 550 18.35 5.92 -9.19
C GLY A 550 17.38 6.75 -10.04
N VAL A 551 16.13 6.96 -9.61
CA VAL A 551 15.17 7.81 -10.35
C VAL A 551 15.27 9.27 -9.90
N ALA A 552 15.58 9.54 -8.64
CA ALA A 552 15.78 10.90 -8.16
C ALA A 552 17.10 11.51 -8.69
N PRO A 553 17.10 12.74 -9.21
CA PRO A 553 18.32 13.46 -9.51
C PRO A 553 19.20 13.52 -8.24
N ASN A 554 20.47 13.19 -8.36
CA ASN A 554 21.46 13.15 -7.26
C ASN A 554 21.37 11.94 -6.30
N GLY A 555 20.70 10.84 -6.65
CA GLY A 555 20.73 9.61 -5.85
C GLY A 555 20.15 9.75 -4.44
N GLY A 556 19.44 10.82 -4.18
CA GLY A 556 18.72 11.07 -2.94
C GLY A 556 17.23 11.11 -3.21
N GLY A 557 16.46 10.26 -2.58
CA GLY A 557 15.04 10.53 -2.43
C GLY A 557 14.85 11.96 -1.93
N SER A 558 13.68 12.54 -2.15
CA SER A 558 13.33 13.86 -1.59
C SER A 558 13.86 13.96 -0.17
N PRO A 559 14.57 15.05 0.19
CA PRO A 559 15.03 15.17 1.56
C PRO A 559 13.87 14.86 2.47
N ARG A 560 14.04 13.91 3.37
CA ARG A 560 13.01 13.43 4.31
C ARG A 560 12.62 14.60 5.22
N ARG A 561 11.83 15.50 4.67
CA ARG A 561 11.25 16.61 5.41
C ARG A 561 9.96 16.10 6.00
N SER A 562 9.98 15.67 7.25
CA SER A 562 8.74 15.69 8.01
C SER A 562 8.43 17.17 8.30
N VAL A 563 7.66 17.80 7.43
CA VAL A 563 7.18 19.14 7.72
C VAL A 563 5.88 19.00 8.48
N SER A 564 5.93 19.35 9.75
CA SER A 564 4.71 19.65 10.51
C SER A 564 4.71 21.15 10.80
N ASN A 565 3.76 21.86 10.24
CA ASN A 565 3.48 23.25 10.61
C ASN A 565 2.71 23.30 11.94
N GLY A 566 3.32 22.78 13.01
CA GLY A 566 2.75 22.81 14.35
C GLY A 566 1.92 21.59 14.77
N VAL A 567 1.66 20.63 13.88
CA VAL A 567 0.97 19.36 14.19
C VAL A 567 1.98 18.22 14.27
N ASP A 568 1.96 17.45 15.36
CA ASP A 568 2.84 16.30 15.52
C ASP A 568 2.57 15.22 14.46
N PRO A 569 3.57 14.74 13.71
CA PRO A 569 3.38 13.68 12.70
C PRO A 569 2.81 12.36 13.24
N LEU A 570 2.88 12.11 14.53
CA LEU A 570 2.24 10.96 15.16
C LEU A 570 0.72 11.11 15.28
N ALA A 571 0.14 12.23 14.86
CA ALA A 571 -1.31 12.42 14.77
C ALA A 571 -2.01 11.37 13.91
N PHE A 572 -1.35 10.85 12.86
CA PHE A 572 -1.85 9.71 12.06
C PHE A 572 -2.14 8.43 12.87
N LEU A 573 -1.54 8.30 14.05
CA LEU A 573 -1.73 7.15 14.94
C LEU A 573 -2.72 7.44 16.08
N VAL A 574 -3.20 8.67 16.15
CA VAL A 574 -4.21 9.10 17.14
C VAL A 574 -5.62 8.92 16.59
N GLY A 575 -5.86 9.28 15.34
CA GLY A 575 -7.14 9.18 14.67
C GLY A 575 -7.04 9.60 13.20
N PRO A 576 -8.16 9.70 12.48
CA PRO A 576 -8.17 10.16 11.09
C PRO A 576 -7.49 11.51 10.92
N VAL A 577 -6.70 11.65 9.87
CA VAL A 577 -6.18 12.92 9.37
C VAL A 577 -6.88 13.20 8.06
N GLU A 578 -7.78 14.15 8.07
CA GLU A 578 -8.63 14.48 6.93
C GLU A 578 -8.14 15.70 6.18
N VAL A 579 -8.35 15.72 4.86
CA VAL A 579 -8.14 16.88 4.02
C VAL A 579 -9.39 17.14 3.16
N ARG A 580 -9.81 18.40 3.09
CA ARG A 580 -10.82 18.89 2.14
C ARG A 580 -10.16 19.87 1.20
N PHE A 581 -10.30 19.62 -0.10
CA PHE A 581 -9.81 20.51 -1.15
C PHE A 581 -10.87 21.55 -1.53
N ASP A 582 -10.40 22.71 -2.00
CA ASP A 582 -11.20 23.91 -2.30
C ASP A 582 -11.99 24.42 -1.09
N GLY A 583 -11.44 24.19 0.10
CA GLY A 583 -12.02 24.58 1.38
C GLY A 583 -11.54 25.94 1.88
N ASN A 584 -12.10 26.36 3.01
CA ASN A 584 -11.69 27.58 3.71
C ASN A 584 -10.64 27.24 4.79
N PRO A 585 -9.37 27.65 4.64
CA PRO A 585 -8.30 27.34 5.61
C PRO A 585 -8.62 27.74 7.06
N SER A 586 -9.49 28.74 7.29
CA SER A 586 -9.90 29.15 8.64
C SER A 586 -10.76 28.09 9.37
N GLN A 587 -11.25 27.08 8.65
CA GLN A 587 -12.01 25.97 9.21
C GLN A 587 -11.14 24.75 9.55
N THR A 588 -9.85 24.83 9.31
CA THR A 588 -8.89 23.80 9.74
C THR A 588 -8.95 23.62 11.26
N ARG A 589 -8.97 22.35 11.71
CA ARG A 589 -9.08 21.99 13.14
C ARG A 589 -8.10 20.89 13.50
N VAL A 590 -7.58 20.98 14.70
CA VAL A 590 -6.74 19.97 15.35
C VAL A 590 -7.40 19.59 16.66
N ALA A 591 -7.53 18.30 16.93
CA ALA A 591 -8.14 17.81 18.15
C ALA A 591 -7.39 18.34 19.40
N ALA A 592 -8.13 18.93 20.34
CA ALA A 592 -7.55 19.51 21.55
C ALA A 592 -6.85 18.46 22.44
N GLU A 593 -7.24 17.20 22.30
CA GLU A 593 -6.69 16.05 23.03
C GLU A 593 -5.33 15.61 22.50
N LEU A 594 -4.94 15.99 21.28
CA LEU A 594 -3.74 15.50 20.58
C LEU A 594 -2.47 15.59 21.47
N PRO A 595 -2.16 16.71 22.17
CA PRO A 595 -0.97 16.81 23.00
C PRO A 595 -0.96 15.84 24.22
N ARG A 596 -2.14 15.38 24.67
CA ARG A 596 -2.25 14.42 25.76
C ARG A 596 -2.14 12.97 25.30
N LEU A 597 -2.43 12.72 24.03
CA LEU A 597 -2.41 11.39 23.44
C LEU A 597 -1.03 11.02 22.87
N ILE A 598 -0.18 12.02 22.60
CA ILE A 598 1.20 11.84 22.15
C ILE A 598 2.15 12.25 23.27
N ASN A 599 2.81 11.28 23.89
CA ASN A 599 3.84 11.53 24.89
C ASN A 599 5.21 11.23 24.28
N ARG A 600 5.92 12.27 23.86
CA ARG A 600 7.24 12.16 23.23
C ARG A 600 8.32 11.68 24.20
N ASP A 601 8.27 12.11 25.45
CA ASP A 601 9.27 11.72 26.47
C ASP A 601 9.21 10.24 26.79
N LYS A 602 7.98 9.71 26.93
CA LYS A 602 7.74 8.28 27.17
C LYS A 602 7.69 7.45 25.89
N LYS A 603 7.71 8.10 24.73
CA LYS A 603 7.58 7.46 23.42
C LYS A 603 6.29 6.64 23.26
N ILE A 604 5.17 7.18 23.75
CA ILE A 604 3.87 6.52 23.74
C ILE A 604 2.87 7.36 22.96
N VAL A 605 2.12 6.70 22.08
CA VAL A 605 0.95 7.26 21.38
C VAL A 605 -0.28 6.44 21.74
N ARG A 606 -1.39 7.12 22.02
CA ARG A 606 -2.70 6.48 22.22
C ARG A 606 -3.69 6.95 21.18
N SER A 607 -4.54 6.04 20.71
CA SER A 607 -5.66 6.43 19.85
C SER A 607 -6.66 7.30 20.61
N ILE A 608 -7.37 8.15 19.86
CA ILE A 608 -8.44 9.00 20.40
C ILE A 608 -9.61 8.16 20.95
N THR A 609 -9.77 6.94 20.48
CA THR A 609 -10.75 5.96 20.98
C THR A 609 -10.30 5.28 22.27
N GLY A 610 -9.02 5.38 22.63
CA GLY A 610 -8.43 4.70 23.78
C GLY A 610 -8.18 3.19 23.57
N GLU A 611 -8.54 2.64 22.41
CA GLU A 611 -8.44 1.20 22.12
C GLU A 611 -7.05 0.77 21.67
N ILE A 612 -6.18 1.71 21.24
CA ILE A 612 -4.84 1.41 20.74
C ILE A 612 -3.80 2.18 21.57
N THR A 613 -2.73 1.49 21.91
CA THR A 613 -1.54 2.10 22.54
C THR A 613 -0.29 1.61 21.82
N LEU A 614 0.52 2.52 21.31
CA LEU A 614 1.84 2.24 20.76
C LEU A 614 2.92 2.81 21.68
N ASP A 615 3.72 1.94 22.27
CA ASP A 615 4.99 2.28 22.94
C ASP A 615 6.12 2.09 21.91
N TYR A 616 6.43 3.16 21.16
CA TYR A 616 7.49 3.08 20.13
C TYR A 616 8.90 3.13 20.71
N GLY A 617 9.03 3.38 22.00
CA GLY A 617 10.29 3.22 22.73
C GLY A 617 10.62 1.75 22.99
N LYS A 618 9.60 0.92 23.23
CA LYS A 618 9.73 -0.52 23.45
C LYS A 618 9.45 -1.33 22.19
N GLY A 619 8.94 -0.73 21.14
CA GLY A 619 8.47 -1.46 19.97
C GLY A 619 7.30 -2.39 20.30
N LEU A 620 6.27 -1.85 20.95
CA LEU A 620 5.11 -2.60 21.43
C LEU A 620 3.82 -1.90 21.06
N CYS A 621 2.94 -2.55 20.34
CA CYS A 621 1.58 -2.09 20.06
C CYS A 621 0.56 -2.98 20.76
N LEU A 622 -0.41 -2.35 21.41
CA LEU A 622 -1.51 -3.00 22.12
C LEU A 622 -2.84 -2.61 21.47
N VAL A 623 -3.74 -3.56 21.32
CA VAL A 623 -5.16 -3.34 21.00
C VAL A 623 -6.01 -3.86 22.16
N ASP A 624 -6.95 -3.03 22.64
CA ASP A 624 -7.81 -3.32 23.79
C ASP A 624 -9.27 -2.90 23.48
N ALA A 625 -9.82 -3.52 22.42
CA ALA A 625 -11.19 -3.34 22.01
C ALA A 625 -12.10 -4.46 22.58
N PRO A 626 -13.42 -4.25 22.75
CA PRO A 626 -14.29 -5.25 23.36
C PRO A 626 -14.31 -6.62 22.69
N LYS A 627 -14.20 -6.65 21.35
CA LYS A 627 -14.26 -7.87 20.52
C LYS A 627 -12.90 -8.34 20.01
N ALA A 628 -11.84 -7.54 20.24
CA ALA A 628 -10.48 -7.84 19.81
C ALA A 628 -9.47 -7.29 20.80
N GLN A 629 -8.60 -8.14 21.33
CA GLN A 629 -7.51 -7.74 22.20
C GLN A 629 -6.23 -8.44 21.78
N GLY A 630 -5.08 -7.76 21.97
CA GLY A 630 -3.81 -8.36 21.57
C GLY A 630 -2.61 -7.45 21.74
N ALA A 631 -1.46 -7.99 21.39
CA ALA A 631 -0.18 -7.33 21.46
C ALA A 631 0.71 -7.75 20.29
N CYS A 632 1.48 -6.80 19.77
CA CYS A 632 2.48 -7.04 18.74
C CYS A 632 3.78 -6.32 19.09
N GLY A 633 4.92 -7.01 18.95
CA GLY A 633 6.23 -6.41 19.16
C GLY A 633 7.25 -7.30 19.84
N PHE A 634 8.19 -6.67 20.56
CA PHE A 634 9.27 -7.33 21.30
C PHE A 634 8.76 -7.86 22.65
N LEU A 635 8.00 -8.95 22.60
CA LEU A 635 7.18 -9.39 23.74
C LEU A 635 7.99 -9.93 24.93
N ASN A 636 9.14 -10.58 24.69
CA ASN A 636 10.02 -11.07 25.75
C ASN A 636 10.59 -9.93 26.64
N GLN A 637 10.58 -8.70 26.16
CA GLN A 637 11.06 -7.51 26.87
C GLN A 637 9.91 -6.72 27.49
N ALA A 638 8.68 -6.97 27.08
CA ALA A 638 7.50 -6.23 27.55
C ALA A 638 7.06 -6.64 28.96
N GLY A 639 7.44 -7.85 29.42
CA GLY A 639 6.89 -8.46 30.62
C GLY A 639 5.40 -8.84 30.45
N PRO A 640 4.70 -9.18 31.53
CA PRO A 640 3.29 -9.52 31.50
C PRO A 640 2.42 -8.33 31.04
N ILE A 641 1.71 -8.50 29.94
CA ILE A 641 0.78 -7.51 29.37
C ILE A 641 -0.60 -7.76 29.95
N LYS A 642 -1.26 -6.70 30.43
CA LYS A 642 -2.62 -6.77 30.99
C LYS A 642 -3.51 -5.82 30.20
N LEU A 643 -4.47 -6.39 29.49
CA LEU A 643 -5.57 -5.70 28.82
C LEU A 643 -6.85 -5.85 29.66
N LYS A 644 -7.94 -5.30 29.18
CA LYS A 644 -9.21 -5.31 29.92
C LYS A 644 -9.67 -6.73 30.28
N ASP A 645 -9.72 -7.61 29.28
CA ASP A 645 -10.22 -8.99 29.45
C ASP A 645 -9.14 -10.06 29.19
N LEU A 646 -7.99 -9.68 28.62
CA LEU A 646 -6.89 -10.55 28.25
C LEU A 646 -5.62 -10.20 28.99
N ALA A 647 -4.91 -11.19 29.52
CA ALA A 647 -3.53 -11.06 29.93
C ALA A 647 -2.62 -11.98 29.09
N ILE A 648 -1.49 -11.46 28.68
CA ILE A 648 -0.51 -12.16 27.80
C ILE A 648 0.82 -12.20 28.53
N ASN A 649 1.44 -13.39 28.57
CA ASN A 649 2.84 -13.57 28.95
C ASN A 649 3.55 -14.30 27.80
N SER A 650 4.57 -13.69 27.21
CA SER A 650 5.27 -14.27 26.06
C SER A 650 6.78 -14.16 26.19
N ALA A 651 7.47 -15.26 25.90
CA ALA A 651 8.93 -15.30 25.80
C ALA A 651 9.42 -15.16 24.35
N ASN A 652 8.53 -15.03 23.37
CA ASN A 652 8.92 -14.81 21.98
C ASN A 652 9.69 -13.47 21.83
N PRO A 653 10.85 -13.46 21.18
CA PRO A 653 11.61 -12.24 20.93
C PRO A 653 10.80 -11.20 20.16
N PHE A 654 10.05 -11.64 19.16
CA PHE A 654 9.11 -10.82 18.38
C PHE A 654 7.92 -11.68 17.95
N ALA A 655 6.72 -11.21 18.24
CA ALA A 655 5.48 -11.89 17.82
C ALA A 655 4.31 -10.91 17.72
N SER A 656 3.27 -11.34 17.01
CA SER A 656 1.95 -10.76 17.01
C SER A 656 0.96 -11.76 17.59
N ILE A 657 0.23 -11.36 18.62
CA ILE A 657 -0.82 -12.14 19.28
C ILE A 657 -2.12 -11.35 19.17
N LEU A 658 -3.10 -11.93 18.49
CA LEU A 658 -4.41 -11.31 18.30
C LEU A 658 -5.50 -12.29 18.72
N VAL A 659 -6.35 -11.87 19.65
CA VAL A 659 -7.48 -12.63 20.19
C VAL A 659 -8.75 -11.92 19.74
N VAL A 660 -9.59 -12.61 18.98
CA VAL A 660 -10.81 -12.03 18.38
C VAL A 660 -12.04 -12.91 18.61
N SER A 661 -13.16 -12.25 18.74
CA SER A 661 -14.47 -12.92 18.79
C SER A 661 -14.83 -13.52 17.43
N LEU A 662 -15.39 -14.73 17.44
CA LEU A 662 -15.91 -15.43 16.25
C LEU A 662 -17.44 -15.42 16.16
N ASP A 663 -18.13 -14.91 17.15
CA ASP A 663 -19.59 -14.83 17.25
C ASP A 663 -20.13 -13.41 17.42
N ASP A 664 -19.26 -12.42 17.18
CA ASP A 664 -19.55 -10.98 17.22
C ASP A 664 -19.92 -10.43 18.60
N GLU A 665 -19.75 -11.21 19.67
CA GLU A 665 -19.97 -10.79 21.06
C GLU A 665 -18.64 -10.31 21.71
N PRO A 666 -18.69 -9.49 22.78
CA PRO A 666 -17.47 -9.09 23.50
C PRO A 666 -16.69 -10.30 24.04
N LEU A 667 -15.35 -10.21 24.04
CA LEU A 667 -14.46 -11.28 24.53
C LEU A 667 -14.74 -11.72 25.98
N ALA A 668 -15.31 -10.84 26.80
CA ALA A 668 -15.70 -11.16 28.19
C ALA A 668 -16.90 -12.12 28.26
N THR A 669 -17.71 -12.26 27.21
CA THR A 669 -19.00 -12.97 27.25
C THR A 669 -19.23 -13.89 26.08
N ASN A 670 -18.42 -13.81 25.03
CA ASN A 670 -18.58 -14.62 23.82
C ASN A 670 -18.42 -16.13 24.10
N HIS A 671 -18.88 -16.95 23.18
CA HIS A 671 -18.82 -18.41 23.27
C HIS A 671 -17.80 -19.03 22.34
N ARG A 672 -17.18 -18.19 21.47
CA ARG A 672 -16.21 -18.67 20.51
C ARG A 672 -15.16 -17.62 20.20
N THR A 673 -13.92 -17.94 20.50
CA THR A 673 -12.77 -17.01 20.37
C THR A 673 -11.67 -17.63 19.53
N LEU A 674 -11.11 -16.86 18.58
CA LEU A 674 -9.88 -17.21 17.88
C LEU A 674 -8.69 -16.57 18.60
N VAL A 675 -7.71 -17.38 18.96
CA VAL A 675 -6.36 -16.95 19.34
C VAL A 675 -5.45 -17.20 18.14
N GLN A 676 -4.82 -16.16 17.65
CA GLN A 676 -3.87 -16.21 16.56
C GLN A 676 -2.50 -15.71 17.03
N VAL A 677 -1.46 -16.48 16.75
CA VAL A 677 -0.07 -16.11 17.03
C VAL A 677 0.74 -16.20 15.75
N THR A 678 1.41 -15.12 15.38
CA THR A 678 2.37 -15.11 14.27
C THR A 678 3.75 -14.72 14.80
N THR A 679 4.74 -15.53 14.42
CA THR A 679 6.14 -15.36 14.80
C THR A 679 7.02 -15.19 13.57
N ALA A 680 8.30 -15.01 13.74
CA ALA A 680 9.25 -14.94 12.63
C ALA A 680 9.26 -16.25 11.83
N ALA A 681 9.38 -16.15 10.52
CA ALA A 681 9.56 -17.30 9.64
C ALA A 681 10.66 -17.04 8.61
N ARG A 682 11.41 -18.10 8.29
CA ARG A 682 12.45 -18.09 7.27
C ARG A 682 12.45 -19.40 6.47
N PRO A 683 12.88 -19.40 5.20
CA PRO A 683 13.10 -20.65 4.47
C PRO A 683 14.15 -21.54 5.19
N THR A 684 13.99 -22.85 5.11
CA THR A 684 15.00 -23.80 5.63
C THR A 684 16.37 -23.52 5.00
N GLY A 685 17.41 -23.34 5.82
CA GLY A 685 18.76 -23.01 5.37
C GLY A 685 18.97 -21.54 4.98
N TRP A 686 18.04 -20.63 5.31
CA TRP A 686 18.30 -19.20 5.23
C TRP A 686 19.50 -18.83 6.09
N ALA A 687 20.46 -18.08 5.52
CA ALA A 687 21.64 -17.66 6.27
C ALA A 687 22.11 -16.27 5.90
N THR A 688 22.56 -15.52 6.90
CA THR A 688 23.12 -14.18 6.77
C THR A 688 24.41 -14.05 7.57
N THR A 689 25.25 -13.09 7.19
CA THR A 689 26.41 -12.64 7.96
C THR A 689 26.31 -11.15 8.25
N ASP A 690 26.87 -10.70 9.36
CA ASP A 690 26.93 -9.28 9.69
C ASP A 690 27.67 -8.50 8.59
N ALA A 691 27.15 -7.35 8.20
CA ALA A 691 27.72 -6.51 7.17
C ALA A 691 27.62 -5.01 7.50
N GLU A 692 28.63 -4.25 7.09
CA GLU A 692 28.57 -2.78 7.05
C GLU A 692 28.56 -2.33 5.58
N PHE A 693 27.66 -1.42 5.24
CA PHE A 693 27.50 -0.91 3.88
C PHE A 693 26.99 0.52 3.85
N THR A 694 26.98 1.15 2.69
CA THR A 694 26.43 2.52 2.50
C THR A 694 25.44 2.52 1.34
N GLU A 695 24.36 3.29 1.43
CA GLU A 695 23.39 3.46 0.33
C GLU A 695 24.02 4.10 -0.90
N ALA A 696 24.88 5.09 -0.68
CA ALA A 696 25.59 5.81 -1.73
C ALA A 696 26.88 6.43 -1.18
N SER A 697 27.76 6.84 -2.08
CA SER A 697 29.00 7.56 -1.72
C SER A 697 28.66 8.79 -0.85
N GLY A 698 29.37 8.94 0.27
CA GLY A 698 29.20 10.06 1.21
C GLY A 698 28.04 9.90 2.20
N LYS A 699 27.25 8.81 2.15
CA LYS A 699 26.25 8.50 3.16
C LYS A 699 26.88 7.76 4.35
N PRO A 700 26.26 7.83 5.55
CA PRO A 700 26.73 7.09 6.73
C PRO A 700 26.76 5.59 6.47
N LYS A 701 27.68 4.91 7.15
CA LYS A 701 27.69 3.46 7.19
C LYS A 701 26.45 2.93 7.92
N ILE A 702 25.86 1.91 7.35
CA ILE A 702 24.70 1.18 7.88
C ILE A 702 25.20 -0.19 8.36
N ARG A 703 24.86 -0.55 9.58
CA ARG A 703 25.03 -1.92 10.09
C ARG A 703 23.81 -2.74 9.73
N GLY A 704 24.05 -3.92 9.17
CA GLY A 704 23.00 -4.83 8.75
C GLY A 704 23.59 -6.20 8.45
N PHE A 705 23.05 -6.84 7.43
CA PHE A 705 23.34 -8.23 7.08
C PHE A 705 23.66 -8.36 5.60
N GLU A 706 24.47 -9.36 5.24
CA GLU A 706 24.61 -9.86 3.87
C GLU A 706 23.99 -11.26 3.78
N ILE A 707 23.14 -11.47 2.78
CA ILE A 707 22.47 -12.76 2.54
C ILE A 707 23.49 -13.71 1.92
N THR A 708 23.80 -14.78 2.62
CA THR A 708 24.68 -15.85 2.11
C THR A 708 23.89 -16.97 1.47
N GLN A 709 22.68 -17.26 1.99
CA GLN A 709 21.77 -18.27 1.47
C GLN A 709 20.31 -17.78 1.56
N THR A 710 19.55 -17.96 0.49
CA THR A 710 18.11 -17.69 0.46
C THR A 710 17.28 -18.86 0.99
N GLY A 711 17.88 -20.03 1.16
CA GLY A 711 17.21 -21.22 1.67
C GLY A 711 16.33 -21.93 0.65
N LYS A 712 15.42 -22.77 1.15
CA LYS A 712 14.44 -23.56 0.36
C LYS A 712 13.21 -23.88 1.20
N SER A 713 12.15 -24.35 0.54
CA SER A 713 10.99 -24.92 1.25
C SER A 713 11.36 -26.18 2.04
N PRO A 714 10.64 -26.50 3.15
CA PRO A 714 9.58 -25.69 3.75
C PRO A 714 10.12 -24.48 4.51
N TRP A 715 9.23 -23.53 4.79
CA TRP A 715 9.52 -22.45 5.74
C TRP A 715 9.59 -23.01 7.16
N ARG A 716 10.48 -22.43 7.98
CA ARG A 716 10.56 -22.65 9.42
C ARG A 716 9.92 -21.48 10.14
N VAL A 717 8.96 -21.77 11.01
CA VAL A 717 8.25 -20.80 11.84
C VAL A 717 8.74 -20.96 13.27
N ALA A 718 9.10 -19.86 13.90
CA ALA A 718 9.59 -19.89 15.29
C ALA A 718 8.46 -20.35 16.24
N ASP A 719 8.84 -21.17 17.22
CA ASP A 719 7.90 -21.74 18.18
C ASP A 719 7.14 -20.68 18.98
N THR A 720 5.88 -20.93 19.21
CA THR A 720 5.04 -20.12 20.09
C THR A 720 5.40 -20.37 21.55
N GLN A 721 5.71 -19.29 22.27
CA GLN A 721 6.04 -19.31 23.70
C GLN A 721 5.13 -18.33 24.43
N VAL A 722 3.84 -18.70 24.56
CA VAL A 722 2.77 -17.81 25.01
C VAL A 722 1.89 -18.48 26.06
N GLY A 723 1.69 -17.79 27.17
CA GLY A 723 0.65 -18.07 28.16
C GLY A 723 -0.42 -16.97 28.10
N LEU A 724 -1.67 -17.36 28.21
CA LEU A 724 -2.83 -16.47 28.17
C LEU A 724 -3.72 -16.64 29.39
N ALA A 725 -4.34 -15.54 29.82
CA ALA A 725 -5.48 -15.57 30.73
C ALA A 725 -6.60 -14.70 30.12
N LEU A 726 -7.77 -15.29 29.93
CA LEU A 726 -8.95 -14.60 29.38
C LEU A 726 -10.08 -14.59 30.40
N LYS A 727 -10.61 -13.39 30.70
CA LYS A 727 -11.70 -13.20 31.64
C LYS A 727 -13.05 -13.47 30.97
N ASN A 728 -13.27 -14.75 30.68
CA ASN A 728 -14.54 -15.23 30.14
C ASN A 728 -14.86 -16.61 30.68
N PRO A 729 -15.85 -16.74 31.57
CA PRO A 729 -16.20 -18.02 32.18
C PRO A 729 -16.95 -18.97 31.24
N ASN A 730 -17.44 -18.49 30.10
CA ASN A 730 -18.16 -19.33 29.13
C ASN A 730 -17.20 -20.25 28.35
N LEU A 731 -15.93 -19.89 28.24
CA LEU A 731 -14.94 -20.67 27.50
C LEU A 731 -14.40 -21.81 28.37
N THR A 732 -14.47 -23.03 27.89
CA THR A 732 -14.14 -24.22 28.69
C THR A 732 -13.24 -25.21 27.97
N LYS A 733 -13.10 -25.08 26.66
CA LYS A 733 -12.33 -25.96 25.79
C LYS A 733 -11.43 -25.16 24.86
N ALA A 734 -10.21 -25.62 24.65
CA ALA A 734 -9.27 -25.07 23.66
C ALA A 734 -8.86 -26.15 22.68
N THR A 735 -8.91 -25.85 21.40
CA THR A 735 -8.47 -26.76 20.33
C THR A 735 -7.45 -26.07 19.45
N ARG A 736 -6.24 -26.64 19.34
CA ARG A 736 -5.21 -26.19 18.40
C ARG A 736 -5.63 -26.57 16.98
N LEU A 737 -5.35 -25.70 16.02
CA LEU A 737 -5.60 -25.92 14.60
C LEU A 737 -4.29 -26.00 13.82
N ASP A 738 -4.29 -26.71 12.71
CA ASP A 738 -3.26 -26.62 11.70
C ASP A 738 -3.35 -25.29 10.91
N PRO A 739 -2.35 -24.94 10.10
CA PRO A 739 -2.41 -23.73 9.28
C PRO A 739 -3.62 -23.65 8.31
N ALA A 740 -4.23 -24.78 7.97
CA ALA A 740 -5.43 -24.87 7.14
C ALA A 740 -6.73 -24.74 7.94
N GLY A 741 -6.66 -24.54 9.27
CA GLY A 741 -7.82 -24.35 10.14
C GLY A 741 -8.47 -25.62 10.60
N SER A 742 -7.86 -26.79 10.38
CA SER A 742 -8.39 -28.07 10.84
C SER A 742 -7.92 -28.40 12.27
N PRO A 743 -8.75 -29.04 13.11
CA PRO A 743 -8.37 -29.38 14.47
C PRO A 743 -7.24 -30.42 14.51
N THR A 744 -6.27 -30.21 15.41
CA THR A 744 -5.13 -31.12 15.61
C THR A 744 -5.15 -31.79 16.97
N GLU A 745 -5.31 -30.99 18.05
CA GLU A 745 -5.32 -31.50 19.42
C GLU A 745 -6.08 -30.55 20.36
N ASP A 746 -6.57 -31.11 21.46
CA ASP A 746 -7.15 -30.30 22.53
C ASP A 746 -6.02 -29.82 23.47
N VAL A 747 -6.06 -28.53 23.82
CA VAL A 747 -5.07 -27.88 24.69
C VAL A 747 -5.65 -27.77 26.10
N PRO A 748 -4.91 -28.16 27.15
CA PRO A 748 -5.39 -28.03 28.53
C PRO A 748 -5.77 -26.61 28.90
N VAL A 749 -6.95 -26.44 29.48
CA VAL A 749 -7.50 -25.18 29.98
C VAL A 749 -7.69 -25.26 31.48
N THR A 750 -7.13 -24.29 32.22
CA THR A 750 -7.35 -24.19 33.66
C THR A 750 -8.43 -23.12 33.92
N LYS A 751 -9.55 -23.53 34.53
CA LYS A 751 -10.61 -22.61 34.94
C LYS A 751 -10.16 -21.75 36.14
N THR A 752 -10.51 -20.50 36.12
CA THR A 752 -10.33 -19.55 37.23
C THR A 752 -11.69 -19.03 37.71
N LYS A 753 -11.71 -18.18 38.74
CA LYS A 753 -12.97 -17.57 39.21
C LYS A 753 -13.63 -16.66 38.17
N THR A 754 -12.87 -16.10 37.25
CA THR A 754 -13.35 -15.08 36.31
C THR A 754 -13.16 -15.47 34.83
N GLY A 755 -12.62 -16.68 34.57
CA GLY A 755 -12.36 -17.10 33.18
C GLY A 755 -11.41 -18.28 33.12
N VAL A 756 -10.48 -18.25 32.17
CA VAL A 756 -9.59 -19.35 31.84
C VAL A 756 -8.14 -18.93 31.70
N THR A 757 -7.22 -19.86 31.99
CA THR A 757 -5.78 -19.74 31.67
C THR A 757 -5.31 -20.95 30.88
N LEU A 758 -4.36 -20.74 29.97
CA LEU A 758 -3.75 -21.79 29.18
C LEU A 758 -2.34 -21.38 28.72
N THR A 759 -1.52 -22.38 28.47
CA THR A 759 -0.23 -22.24 27.77
C THR A 759 -0.35 -22.85 26.39
N LEU A 760 0.03 -22.10 25.37
CA LEU A 760 -0.05 -22.57 24.00
C LEU A 760 1.09 -23.57 23.68
N PRO A 761 0.79 -24.67 22.98
CA PRO A 761 1.83 -25.56 22.45
C PRO A 761 2.78 -24.82 21.50
N PRO A 762 4.05 -25.27 21.35
CA PRO A 762 5.05 -24.59 20.55
C PRO A 762 4.65 -24.29 19.11
N GLU A 763 4.06 -25.22 18.39
CA GLU A 763 3.68 -25.08 16.98
C GLU A 763 2.29 -24.45 16.78
N THR A 764 1.85 -23.58 17.69
CA THR A 764 0.51 -22.97 17.62
C THR A 764 0.53 -21.70 16.80
N MET A 765 -0.16 -21.70 15.66
CA MET A 765 -0.53 -20.51 14.90
C MET A 765 -1.98 -20.09 15.20
N TYR A 766 -2.87 -21.06 15.28
CA TYR A 766 -4.31 -20.87 15.55
C TYR A 766 -4.80 -21.78 16.66
N LEU A 767 -5.66 -21.22 17.50
CA LEU A 767 -6.36 -21.96 18.53
C LEU A 767 -7.78 -21.39 18.67
N ILE A 768 -8.76 -22.26 18.80
CA ILE A 768 -10.15 -21.87 19.11
C ILE A 768 -10.44 -22.21 20.56
N LEU A 769 -10.98 -21.22 21.30
CA LEU A 769 -11.57 -21.36 22.62
C LEU A 769 -13.09 -21.37 22.49
N GLU A 770 -13.74 -22.34 23.19
CA GLU A 770 -15.20 -22.51 23.24
C GLU A 770 -15.70 -22.87 24.63
#